data_39f854b0536d8e601157dd5a492f44fd
#
_entry.id   39f854b0536d8e601157dd5a492f44fd
#
_cell.length_a   1.000
_cell.length_b   1.000
_cell.length_c   1.000
_cell.angle_alpha   90.00
_cell.angle_beta   90.00
_cell.angle_gamma   90.00
#
_symmetry.space_group_name_H-M   'P 1'
#
loop_
_entity.id
_entity.type
_entity.pdbx_description
1 polymer ?
#
loop_
_entity_poly.entity_id
_entity_poly.type
_entity_poly.pdbx_seq_one_letter_code
_entity_poly.pdbx_strand_id
1 'polypeptide(L)'
;MLEIKNISKSYVTGTFTQKALDNFSLKFRREEFVSILGQSGSGKTTLLNIIGGLDKYDEGDLIINDKSTKSFKEKDWDAYRNNCIGFIFQNYNLITHISILENIEMGMTLSGAGAKEKREKALEALKKVGLEEHAHKKPNQLSGGQMQRVAIARALATDPDIILADEPTGALDSKTSQQIMKLIKEISKDKLVIMVTHNRQLAEEYSTRIVELKDGKLISDSNPIKKVEKDAETFSIRKTAMSFLTALKLSFNNIKTKKGRTALTAFASSIGIIGIALILSLSNGFKIEIDNFEKDSLSEAPIIISQQSMKLDEETILKIQDQHQSAEKYPDSKKVYVLDDVMESMTHTNVITKEYIDYIKKIDKETVSGISYQKSTGLNIINQSKDGYNLVNNTIMGMSTWTLLPSKMNNKDSGVVENNYDILAGKIDESEPGLILQLDSRNQIYSSTLKQLGLSGEEVSFDDILNKELKVIPNDIYYNQHGEYFIPNTDYESLYNNEKSITIKVQAIIRGKKEKEILTSTTGIAYTNALVDLVIKNNKDSAIVKAQQDKDYNILTKEPFDETSITNTKETVLGYLGAESVPIAVYIYPNSFESKDSITTYLDKYNEGKEEQDEIRYVDMASMISALSGNIMDAITIVLIAFSSISLVVSSIMIGIITYISVLERTKEIGILRALGARKKDIKRVFNAETFIIGIFSGILGIAIARILIIPTNIIIENASQLSNVAKLNPIHAIILITVSVTLTILGGLIPASMASKKNPVEALRTE
;
A
#
# COMPACT_ATOMS: atom_id res chain seq x y z
N MET A 1 56.05 -24.29 15.34
CA MET A 1 54.75 -24.09 14.71
C MET A 1 53.63 -23.88 15.75
N LEU A 2 53.43 -24.79 16.71
CA LEU A 2 52.38 -24.68 17.73
C LEU A 2 52.97 -24.88 19.13
N GLU A 3 52.72 -23.94 20.07
CA GLU A 3 53.20 -23.99 21.44
C GLU A 3 52.07 -23.62 22.40
N ILE A 4 51.88 -24.45 23.41
CA ILE A 4 50.94 -24.26 24.53
C ILE A 4 51.78 -23.88 25.74
N LYS A 5 51.48 -22.75 26.39
CA LYS A 5 52.15 -22.25 27.58
C LYS A 5 51.19 -22.07 28.73
N ASN A 6 51.33 -22.93 29.75
CA ASN A 6 50.64 -22.82 31.04
C ASN A 6 49.10 -22.62 30.90
N ILE A 7 48.46 -23.32 29.93
CA ILE A 7 47.03 -23.19 29.70
C ILE A 7 46.26 -23.86 30.83
N SER A 8 45.32 -23.08 31.41
CA SER A 8 44.32 -23.56 32.35
C SER A 8 42.92 -23.32 31.80
N LYS A 9 42.01 -24.26 32.07
CA LYS A 9 40.59 -24.17 31.67
C LYS A 9 39.70 -24.80 32.72
N SER A 10 38.68 -24.06 33.14
CA SER A 10 37.65 -24.52 34.07
C SER A 10 36.24 -24.36 33.49
N TYR A 11 35.34 -25.29 33.80
CA TYR A 11 33.94 -25.19 33.49
C TYR A 11 33.14 -25.06 34.79
N VAL A 12 32.20 -24.11 34.81
CA VAL A 12 31.32 -23.84 35.95
C VAL A 12 29.92 -24.35 35.61
N THR A 13 29.41 -25.28 36.41
CA THR A 13 28.05 -25.80 36.26
C THR A 13 27.31 -25.64 37.59
N GLY A 14 26.49 -24.62 37.70
CA GLY A 14 25.89 -24.24 38.99
C GLY A 14 26.95 -23.81 40.00
N THR A 15 27.02 -24.51 41.13
CA THR A 15 28.04 -24.27 42.20
C THR A 15 29.31 -25.10 42.02
N PHE A 16 29.33 -26.03 41.07
CA PHE A 16 30.45 -26.92 40.84
C PHE A 16 31.40 -26.37 39.77
N THR A 17 32.72 -26.30 40.12
CA THR A 17 33.76 -25.89 39.18
C THR A 17 34.65 -27.09 38.88
N GLN A 18 34.69 -27.53 37.64
CA GLN A 18 35.55 -28.61 37.16
C GLN A 18 36.74 -28.01 36.40
N LYS A 19 37.93 -28.22 36.87
CA LYS A 19 39.16 -27.84 36.19
C LYS A 19 39.52 -28.90 35.16
N ALA A 20 39.33 -28.56 33.87
CA ALA A 20 39.57 -29.48 32.76
C ALA A 20 41.03 -29.51 32.29
N LEU A 21 41.74 -28.38 32.40
CA LEU A 21 43.18 -28.26 32.17
C LEU A 21 43.80 -27.45 33.31
N ASP A 22 44.96 -27.89 33.78
CA ASP A 22 45.69 -27.28 34.91
C ASP A 22 47.15 -27.04 34.52
N ASN A 23 47.47 -25.80 34.17
CA ASN A 23 48.82 -25.34 33.84
C ASN A 23 49.54 -26.23 32.79
N PHE A 24 48.81 -26.60 31.74
CA PHE A 24 49.25 -27.51 30.70
C PHE A 24 50.19 -26.79 29.73
N SER A 25 51.36 -27.38 29.44
CA SER A 25 52.37 -26.86 28.50
C SER A 25 52.86 -27.96 27.57
N LEU A 26 52.88 -27.69 26.25
CA LEU A 26 53.33 -28.64 25.24
C LEU A 26 53.75 -27.89 23.97
N LYS A 27 54.81 -28.39 23.28
CA LYS A 27 55.22 -27.88 21.96
C LYS A 27 55.08 -28.96 20.90
N PHE A 28 54.72 -28.58 19.67
CA PHE A 28 54.56 -29.49 18.54
C PHE A 28 55.54 -29.14 17.41
N ARG A 29 56.00 -30.18 16.68
CA ARG A 29 56.75 -30.05 15.42
C ARG A 29 55.81 -29.84 14.26
N ARG A 30 56.33 -29.47 13.10
CA ARG A 30 55.53 -29.15 11.93
C ARG A 30 54.93 -30.40 11.25
N GLU A 31 55.73 -31.45 11.17
CA GLU A 31 55.40 -32.75 10.55
C GLU A 31 55.51 -33.83 11.63
N GLU A 32 54.44 -34.09 12.34
CA GLU A 32 54.45 -34.99 13.48
C GLU A 32 53.03 -35.62 13.66
N PHE A 33 53.00 -36.89 14.03
CA PHE A 33 51.78 -37.55 14.47
C PHE A 33 51.83 -37.71 16.00
N VAL A 34 51.11 -36.83 16.70
CA VAL A 34 51.03 -36.85 18.16
C VAL A 34 49.72 -37.45 18.61
N SER A 35 49.77 -38.51 19.41
CA SER A 35 48.60 -39.03 20.12
C SER A 35 48.58 -38.56 21.57
N ILE A 36 47.49 -37.97 22.00
CA ILE A 36 47.21 -37.56 23.37
C ILE A 36 46.33 -38.64 24.00
N LEU A 37 46.96 -39.43 24.91
CA LEU A 37 46.32 -40.52 25.64
C LEU A 37 45.78 -40.04 26.98
N GLY A 38 44.69 -40.63 27.46
CA GLY A 38 44.15 -40.40 28.79
C GLY A 38 42.77 -41.02 28.97
N GLN A 39 42.32 -41.16 30.20
CA GLN A 39 40.99 -41.69 30.51
C GLN A 39 39.89 -40.71 30.11
N SER A 40 38.63 -41.16 30.04
CA SER A 40 37.49 -40.29 29.83
C SER A 40 37.44 -39.22 30.93
N GLY A 41 37.19 -37.94 30.56
CA GLY A 41 37.18 -36.82 31.51
C GLY A 41 38.54 -36.19 31.82
N SER A 42 39.68 -36.71 31.32
CA SER A 42 41.02 -36.17 31.60
C SER A 42 41.36 -34.83 30.96
N GLY A 43 40.46 -34.24 30.16
CA GLY A 43 40.64 -32.93 29.49
C GLY A 43 41.11 -32.99 28.03
N LYS A 44 41.19 -34.17 27.39
CA LYS A 44 41.67 -34.35 26.00
C LYS A 44 40.89 -33.56 24.95
N THR A 45 39.59 -33.71 24.92
CA THR A 45 38.70 -32.97 23.97
C THR A 45 38.73 -31.47 24.27
N THR A 46 38.82 -31.06 25.54
CA THR A 46 39.00 -29.64 25.91
C THR A 46 40.29 -29.07 25.34
N LEU A 47 41.40 -29.80 25.47
CA LEU A 47 42.69 -29.41 24.91
C LEU A 47 42.60 -29.29 23.37
N LEU A 48 41.99 -30.27 22.70
CA LEU A 48 41.81 -30.25 21.25
C LEU A 48 40.97 -29.06 20.79
N ASN A 49 39.88 -28.75 21.51
CA ASN A 49 38.99 -27.60 21.22
C ASN A 49 39.71 -26.26 21.42
N ILE A 50 40.59 -26.14 22.41
CA ILE A 50 41.41 -24.92 22.62
C ILE A 50 42.43 -24.77 21.49
N ILE A 51 43.16 -25.83 21.13
CA ILE A 51 44.09 -25.82 20.00
C ILE A 51 43.37 -25.42 18.71
N GLY A 52 42.19 -25.97 18.49
CA GLY A 52 41.35 -25.66 17.30
C GLY A 52 40.63 -24.32 17.35
N GLY A 53 40.75 -23.57 18.44
CA GLY A 53 40.05 -22.29 18.60
C GLY A 53 38.52 -22.39 18.66
N LEU A 54 37.99 -23.57 19.03
CA LEU A 54 36.55 -23.78 19.26
C LEU A 54 36.15 -23.33 20.68
N ASP A 55 37.09 -23.46 21.65
CA ASP A 55 36.91 -22.98 23.01
C ASP A 55 38.05 -22.02 23.38
N LYS A 56 37.84 -21.22 24.41
CA LYS A 56 38.81 -20.25 24.92
C LYS A 56 39.44 -20.82 26.22
N TYR A 57 40.73 -20.62 26.38
CA TYR A 57 41.41 -20.87 27.64
C TYR A 57 41.18 -19.72 28.62
N ASP A 58 41.30 -20.01 29.93
CA ASP A 58 41.09 -19.02 30.99
C ASP A 58 42.42 -18.34 31.33
N GLU A 59 43.53 -19.10 31.41
CA GLU A 59 44.88 -18.62 31.69
C GLU A 59 45.89 -19.27 30.75
N GLY A 60 47.09 -18.67 30.66
CA GLY A 60 48.17 -19.15 29.81
C GLY A 60 48.19 -18.46 28.43
N ASP A 61 48.84 -19.12 27.46
CA ASP A 61 48.92 -18.62 26.08
C ASP A 61 49.04 -19.78 25.08
N LEU A 62 48.33 -19.65 23.97
CA LEU A 62 48.49 -20.50 22.79
C LEU A 62 49.22 -19.68 21.71
N ILE A 63 50.40 -20.18 21.30
CA ILE A 63 51.24 -19.52 20.31
C ILE A 63 51.20 -20.32 19.02
N ILE A 64 50.84 -19.65 17.91
CA ILE A 64 50.71 -20.24 16.58
C ILE A 64 51.67 -19.49 15.65
N ASN A 65 52.64 -20.19 15.08
CA ASN A 65 53.71 -19.60 14.25
C ASN A 65 54.27 -18.31 14.87
N ASP A 66 54.72 -18.41 16.10
CA ASP A 66 55.33 -17.34 16.93
C ASP A 66 54.41 -16.16 17.27
N LYS A 67 53.08 -16.23 16.95
CA LYS A 67 52.08 -15.25 17.33
C LYS A 67 51.25 -15.73 18.52
N SER A 68 51.18 -14.91 19.57
CA SER A 68 50.28 -15.14 20.70
C SER A 68 48.81 -14.94 20.29
N THR A 69 47.98 -15.91 20.67
CA THR A 69 46.54 -15.82 20.41
C THR A 69 45.79 -14.90 21.37
N LYS A 70 46.47 -14.34 22.41
CA LYS A 70 45.89 -13.30 23.28
C LYS A 70 45.43 -12.05 22.51
N SER A 71 46.09 -11.76 21.40
CA SER A 71 45.76 -10.64 20.52
C SER A 71 44.67 -10.97 19.50
N PHE A 72 44.23 -12.23 19.37
CA PHE A 72 43.27 -12.67 18.38
C PHE A 72 41.87 -12.14 18.68
N LYS A 73 41.26 -11.52 17.68
CA LYS A 73 39.82 -11.18 17.66
C LYS A 73 39.01 -12.37 17.10
N GLU A 74 37.72 -12.39 17.29
CA GLU A 74 36.87 -13.46 16.75
C GLU A 74 37.09 -13.74 15.24
N LYS A 75 37.31 -12.71 14.44
CA LYS A 75 37.60 -12.84 13.00
C LYS A 75 38.93 -13.58 12.72
N ASP A 76 39.90 -13.48 13.63
CA ASP A 76 41.20 -14.12 13.48
C ASP A 76 41.08 -15.59 13.83
N TRP A 77 40.29 -15.94 14.85
CA TRP A 77 39.92 -17.31 15.19
C TRP A 77 39.08 -17.98 14.08
N ASP A 78 38.09 -17.25 13.46
CA ASP A 78 37.32 -17.78 12.36
C ASP A 78 38.22 -18.10 11.14
N ALA A 79 39.18 -17.23 10.85
CA ALA A 79 40.11 -17.41 9.75
C ALA A 79 41.16 -18.55 10.06
N TYR A 80 41.61 -18.65 11.29
CA TYR A 80 42.49 -19.75 11.76
C TYR A 80 41.80 -21.12 11.58
N ARG A 81 40.54 -21.26 12.03
CA ARG A 81 39.75 -22.49 11.84
C ARG A 81 39.56 -22.87 10.38
N ASN A 82 39.35 -21.87 9.51
CA ASN A 82 39.10 -22.15 8.10
C ASN A 82 40.34 -22.48 7.29
N ASN A 83 41.47 -21.80 7.58
CA ASN A 83 42.66 -21.91 6.73
C ASN A 83 43.72 -22.86 7.29
N CYS A 84 43.80 -22.99 8.63
CA CYS A 84 44.94 -23.70 9.27
C CYS A 84 44.54 -25.02 9.90
N ILE A 85 43.25 -25.24 10.20
CA ILE A 85 42.78 -26.40 10.96
C ILE A 85 41.84 -27.26 10.11
N GLY A 86 42.13 -28.56 10.10
CA GLY A 86 41.21 -29.59 9.64
C GLY A 86 40.68 -30.41 10.84
N PHE A 87 39.38 -30.35 11.12
CA PHE A 87 38.75 -31.12 12.19
C PHE A 87 38.20 -32.46 11.70
N ILE A 88 38.58 -33.54 12.40
CA ILE A 88 38.01 -34.89 12.29
C ILE A 88 37.33 -35.19 13.62
N PHE A 89 36.00 -35.10 13.63
CA PHE A 89 35.16 -35.29 14.82
C PHE A 89 34.82 -36.76 15.07
N GLN A 90 34.59 -37.14 16.31
CA GLN A 90 34.16 -38.46 16.72
C GLN A 90 32.84 -38.90 16.08
N ASN A 91 31.86 -38.00 16.02
CA ASN A 91 30.51 -38.25 15.47
C ASN A 91 30.39 -37.80 14.00
N TYR A 92 31.46 -37.84 13.20
CA TYR A 92 31.53 -37.42 11.79
C TYR A 92 31.11 -36.00 11.53
N ASN A 93 30.05 -35.51 12.15
CA ASN A 93 29.47 -34.17 12.02
C ASN A 93 29.27 -33.76 10.54
N LEU A 94 28.63 -34.65 9.76
CA LEU A 94 28.23 -34.43 8.40
C LEU A 94 26.80 -33.88 8.36
N ILE A 95 26.53 -32.96 7.41
CA ILE A 95 25.19 -32.45 7.17
C ILE A 95 24.41 -33.46 6.36
N THR A 96 23.39 -34.06 6.97
CA THR A 96 22.71 -35.26 6.46
C THR A 96 21.84 -35.05 5.21
N HIS A 97 21.40 -33.82 4.97
CA HIS A 97 20.49 -33.50 3.87
C HIS A 97 21.16 -33.10 2.55
N ILE A 98 22.47 -32.87 2.57
CA ILE A 98 23.29 -32.59 1.37
C ILE A 98 24.17 -33.79 1.03
N SER A 99 24.69 -33.83 -0.22
CA SER A 99 25.59 -34.90 -0.67
C SER A 99 26.91 -34.84 0.04
N ILE A 100 27.68 -35.95 -0.03
CA ILE A 100 29.04 -35.98 0.58
C ILE A 100 30.00 -35.03 -0.13
N LEU A 101 29.84 -34.84 -1.45
CA LEU A 101 30.59 -33.83 -2.20
C LEU A 101 30.33 -32.41 -1.66
N GLU A 102 29.06 -32.07 -1.48
CA GLU A 102 28.66 -30.76 -0.93
C GLU A 102 29.12 -30.58 0.53
N ASN A 103 29.15 -31.65 1.35
CA ASN A 103 29.73 -31.61 2.68
C ASN A 103 31.24 -31.24 2.68
N ILE A 104 32.00 -31.73 1.69
CA ILE A 104 33.41 -31.41 1.53
C ILE A 104 33.59 -30.00 0.95
N GLU A 105 32.81 -29.62 -0.10
CA GLU A 105 32.83 -28.28 -0.66
C GLU A 105 32.52 -27.18 0.38
N MET A 106 31.75 -27.53 1.42
CA MET A 106 31.37 -26.58 2.48
C MET A 106 32.58 -26.07 3.28
N GLY A 107 33.56 -26.90 3.54
CA GLY A 107 34.84 -26.48 4.18
C GLY A 107 35.51 -25.35 3.40
N MET A 108 35.47 -25.40 2.07
CA MET A 108 36.09 -24.41 1.18
C MET A 108 35.17 -23.23 0.86
N THR A 109 33.87 -23.29 1.16
CA THR A 109 32.90 -22.24 0.85
C THR A 109 33.19 -20.92 1.57
N LEU A 110 33.87 -21.00 2.70
CA LEU A 110 34.24 -19.86 3.53
C LEU A 110 35.56 -19.22 3.10
N SER A 111 36.45 -19.97 2.39
CA SER A 111 37.73 -19.46 1.91
C SER A 111 37.65 -18.57 0.69
N GLY A 112 36.44 -18.42 0.08
CA GLY A 112 36.22 -17.61 -1.11
C GLY A 112 36.61 -18.29 -2.42
N ALA A 113 36.92 -19.61 -2.40
CA ALA A 113 37.24 -20.38 -3.61
C ALA A 113 36.08 -20.42 -4.61
N GLY A 114 36.38 -20.38 -5.90
CA GLY A 114 35.38 -20.45 -6.98
C GLY A 114 34.65 -21.81 -7.01
N ALA A 115 33.44 -21.85 -7.58
CA ALA A 115 32.63 -23.07 -7.61
C ALA A 115 33.34 -24.25 -8.30
N LYS A 116 34.08 -23.99 -9.37
CA LYS A 116 34.84 -24.99 -10.13
C LYS A 116 36.00 -25.54 -9.28
N GLU A 117 36.78 -24.66 -8.70
CA GLU A 117 37.91 -25.01 -7.82
C GLU A 117 37.48 -25.85 -6.62
N LYS A 118 36.39 -25.46 -5.94
CA LYS A 118 35.81 -26.21 -4.82
C LYS A 118 35.45 -27.64 -5.22
N ARG A 119 34.78 -27.79 -6.36
CA ARG A 119 34.35 -29.08 -6.87
C ARG A 119 35.55 -29.99 -7.21
N GLU A 120 36.55 -29.44 -7.88
CA GLU A 120 37.79 -30.16 -8.25
C GLU A 120 38.53 -30.64 -7.01
N LYS A 121 38.79 -29.74 -6.05
CA LYS A 121 39.44 -30.08 -4.76
C LYS A 121 38.64 -31.08 -3.92
N ALA A 122 37.30 -30.95 -3.91
CA ALA A 122 36.44 -31.88 -3.19
C ALA A 122 36.48 -33.30 -3.80
N LEU A 123 36.49 -33.41 -5.13
CA LEU A 123 36.63 -34.69 -5.82
C LEU A 123 38.01 -35.29 -5.61
N GLU A 124 39.07 -34.48 -5.63
CA GLU A 124 40.43 -34.93 -5.30
C GLU A 124 40.52 -35.49 -3.87
N ALA A 125 39.91 -34.77 -2.92
CA ALA A 125 39.84 -35.21 -1.52
C ALA A 125 39.05 -36.54 -1.39
N LEU A 126 37.95 -36.72 -2.11
CA LEU A 126 37.18 -37.97 -2.15
C LEU A 126 37.99 -39.12 -2.75
N LYS A 127 38.81 -38.84 -3.78
CA LYS A 127 39.67 -39.81 -4.39
C LYS A 127 40.76 -40.29 -3.43
N LYS A 128 41.37 -39.37 -2.65
CA LYS A 128 42.37 -39.69 -1.62
C LYS A 128 41.85 -40.66 -0.55
N VAL A 129 40.53 -40.60 -0.25
CA VAL A 129 39.88 -41.48 0.71
C VAL A 129 39.15 -42.67 0.07
N GLY A 130 39.24 -42.84 -1.25
CA GLY A 130 38.63 -43.96 -1.99
C GLY A 130 37.10 -43.95 -2.03
N LEU A 131 36.49 -42.75 -2.15
CA LEU A 131 35.02 -42.55 -2.15
C LEU A 131 34.53 -41.73 -3.34
N GLU A 132 35.32 -41.62 -4.42
CA GLU A 132 34.99 -40.79 -5.59
C GLU A 132 33.63 -41.20 -6.21
N GLU A 133 33.37 -42.51 -6.35
CA GLU A 133 32.10 -43.02 -6.94
C GLU A 133 30.87 -42.71 -6.08
N HIS A 134 31.06 -42.34 -4.84
CA HIS A 134 29.98 -42.07 -3.88
C HIS A 134 29.68 -40.57 -3.76
N ALA A 135 30.30 -39.71 -4.55
CA ALA A 135 30.22 -38.25 -4.48
C ALA A 135 28.76 -37.69 -4.35
N HIS A 136 27.80 -38.30 -5.00
CA HIS A 136 26.41 -37.88 -5.01
C HIS A 136 25.52 -38.47 -3.89
N LYS A 137 26.06 -39.45 -3.11
CA LYS A 137 25.33 -40.04 -2.00
C LYS A 137 25.24 -39.06 -0.82
N LYS A 138 24.20 -39.27 -0.01
CA LYS A 138 24.03 -38.56 1.27
C LYS A 138 24.65 -39.35 2.39
N PRO A 139 25.04 -38.71 3.54
CA PRO A 139 25.62 -39.39 4.67
C PRO A 139 24.86 -40.62 5.19
N ASN A 140 23.52 -40.55 5.22
CA ASN A 140 22.63 -41.64 5.64
C ASN A 140 22.66 -42.90 4.72
N GLN A 141 23.31 -42.82 3.57
CA GLN A 141 23.48 -43.89 2.60
C GLN A 141 24.85 -44.56 2.70
N LEU A 142 25.63 -44.18 3.70
CA LEU A 142 27.01 -44.63 3.92
C LEU A 142 27.17 -45.44 5.22
N SER A 143 28.15 -46.34 5.26
CA SER A 143 28.57 -46.98 6.51
C SER A 143 29.31 -45.98 7.39
N GLY A 144 29.47 -46.29 8.71
CA GLY A 144 30.21 -45.47 9.66
C GLY A 144 31.65 -45.18 9.20
N GLY A 145 32.36 -46.18 8.71
CA GLY A 145 33.71 -46.02 8.18
C GLY A 145 33.79 -45.20 6.90
N GLN A 146 32.76 -45.27 6.05
CA GLN A 146 32.65 -44.38 4.88
C GLN A 146 32.38 -42.95 5.31
N MET A 147 31.49 -42.71 6.28
CA MET A 147 31.22 -41.39 6.85
C MET A 147 32.48 -40.78 7.46
N GLN A 148 33.29 -41.57 8.17
CA GLN A 148 34.55 -41.09 8.74
C GLN A 148 35.55 -40.72 7.64
N ARG A 149 35.64 -41.50 6.56
CA ARG A 149 36.46 -41.10 5.40
C ARG A 149 36.01 -39.82 4.74
N VAL A 150 34.70 -39.56 4.65
CA VAL A 150 34.18 -38.27 4.18
C VAL A 150 34.57 -37.12 5.13
N ALA A 151 34.51 -37.34 6.45
CA ALA A 151 34.93 -36.34 7.44
C ALA A 151 36.42 -36.01 7.29
N ILE A 152 37.29 -37.02 7.05
CA ILE A 152 38.71 -36.84 6.75
C ILE A 152 38.91 -36.08 5.42
N ALA A 153 38.18 -36.45 4.35
CA ALA A 153 38.24 -35.73 3.08
C ALA A 153 37.83 -34.26 3.22
N ARG A 154 36.80 -33.97 4.03
CA ARG A 154 36.40 -32.60 4.35
C ARG A 154 37.49 -31.82 5.07
N ALA A 155 38.16 -32.44 6.04
CA ALA A 155 39.27 -31.84 6.77
C ALA A 155 40.49 -31.54 5.85
N LEU A 156 40.75 -32.39 4.83
CA LEU A 156 41.83 -32.22 3.89
C LEU A 156 41.59 -31.22 2.76
N ALA A 157 40.30 -30.98 2.43
CA ALA A 157 39.94 -30.21 1.24
C ALA A 157 40.38 -28.73 1.30
N THR A 158 40.57 -28.18 2.51
CA THR A 158 41.09 -26.81 2.72
C THR A 158 42.59 -26.73 2.73
N ASP A 159 43.28 -27.89 2.63
CA ASP A 159 44.74 -28.05 2.73
C ASP A 159 45.33 -27.40 4.01
N PRO A 160 44.87 -27.82 5.21
CA PRO A 160 45.28 -27.21 6.48
C PRO A 160 46.67 -27.66 6.88
N ASP A 161 47.36 -26.84 7.69
CA ASP A 161 48.66 -27.18 8.29
C ASP A 161 48.54 -28.16 9.45
N ILE A 162 47.40 -28.14 10.16
CA ILE A 162 47.14 -28.91 11.39
C ILE A 162 45.85 -29.72 11.23
N ILE A 163 45.94 -31.03 11.48
CA ILE A 163 44.76 -31.91 11.58
C ILE A 163 44.51 -32.23 13.04
N LEU A 164 43.32 -31.97 13.52
CA LEU A 164 42.83 -32.28 14.84
C LEU A 164 41.84 -33.44 14.79
N ALA A 165 42.17 -34.58 15.38
CA ALA A 165 41.33 -35.77 15.33
C ALA A 165 40.83 -36.13 16.73
N ASP A 166 39.52 -36.06 16.96
CA ASP A 166 38.89 -36.43 18.23
C ASP A 166 38.32 -37.84 18.12
N GLU A 167 39.00 -38.82 18.71
CA GLU A 167 38.65 -40.24 18.71
C GLU A 167 38.20 -40.79 17.35
N PRO A 168 39.03 -40.65 16.28
CA PRO A 168 38.59 -40.88 14.89
C PRO A 168 38.17 -42.33 14.58
N THR A 169 38.41 -43.26 15.49
CA THR A 169 38.11 -44.70 15.38
C THR A 169 37.09 -45.20 16.40
N GLY A 170 36.57 -44.32 17.28
CA GLY A 170 35.78 -44.73 18.45
C GLY A 170 34.46 -45.42 18.14
N ALA A 171 33.90 -45.19 16.95
CA ALA A 171 32.63 -45.78 16.51
C ALA A 171 32.79 -46.82 15.37
N LEU A 172 34.01 -47.38 15.16
CA LEU A 172 34.33 -48.23 14.03
C LEU A 172 34.79 -49.62 14.47
N ASP A 173 34.59 -50.60 13.61
CA ASP A 173 35.17 -51.95 13.80
C ASP A 173 36.71 -51.92 13.65
N SER A 174 37.36 -52.96 14.15
CA SER A 174 38.83 -53.01 14.20
C SER A 174 39.50 -52.94 12.83
N LYS A 175 38.92 -53.54 11.79
CA LYS A 175 39.48 -53.52 10.42
C LYS A 175 39.36 -52.14 9.80
N THR A 176 38.21 -51.51 9.95
CA THR A 176 37.96 -50.13 9.47
C THR A 176 38.84 -49.14 10.25
N SER A 177 38.98 -49.32 11.55
CA SER A 177 39.89 -48.50 12.42
C SER A 177 41.31 -48.51 11.90
N GLN A 178 41.88 -49.69 11.57
CA GLN A 178 43.22 -49.80 10.98
C GLN A 178 43.34 -49.07 9.65
N GLN A 179 42.33 -49.15 8.80
CA GLN A 179 42.31 -48.42 7.51
C GLN A 179 42.33 -46.89 7.72
N ILE A 180 41.53 -46.39 8.66
CA ILE A 180 41.51 -44.97 9.02
C ILE A 180 42.85 -44.52 9.59
N MET A 181 43.43 -45.32 10.48
CA MET A 181 44.75 -44.98 11.11
C MET A 181 45.90 -44.96 10.08
N LYS A 182 45.90 -45.90 9.11
CA LYS A 182 46.85 -45.85 7.98
C LYS A 182 46.71 -44.58 7.16
N LEU A 183 45.48 -44.17 6.86
CA LEU A 183 45.20 -42.91 6.11
C LEU A 183 45.69 -41.69 6.91
N ILE A 184 45.42 -41.63 8.23
CA ILE A 184 45.86 -40.49 9.06
C ILE A 184 47.41 -40.48 9.17
N LYS A 185 48.06 -41.64 9.26
CA LYS A 185 49.51 -41.74 9.27
C LYS A 185 50.15 -41.26 7.96
N GLU A 186 49.50 -41.54 6.83
CA GLU A 186 49.95 -41.03 5.53
C GLU A 186 49.88 -39.49 5.47
N ILE A 187 48.76 -38.90 5.94
CA ILE A 187 48.57 -37.46 6.03
C ILE A 187 49.62 -36.79 6.93
N SER A 188 50.08 -37.46 8.00
CA SER A 188 51.03 -36.90 8.98
C SER A 188 52.45 -36.74 8.42
N LYS A 189 52.75 -37.26 7.25
CA LYS A 189 54.05 -37.05 6.58
C LYS A 189 54.33 -35.61 6.21
N ASP A 190 53.27 -34.87 5.87
CA ASP A 190 53.36 -33.48 5.37
C ASP A 190 52.67 -32.48 6.31
N LYS A 191 52.02 -32.94 7.40
CA LYS A 191 51.16 -32.11 8.27
C LYS A 191 51.35 -32.49 9.74
N LEU A 192 51.09 -31.54 10.63
CA LEU A 192 50.95 -31.83 12.06
C LEU A 192 49.57 -32.47 12.31
N VAL A 193 49.60 -33.73 12.79
CA VAL A 193 48.36 -34.42 13.21
C VAL A 193 48.39 -34.57 14.74
N ILE A 194 47.33 -34.05 15.38
CA ILE A 194 47.10 -34.18 16.83
C ILE A 194 45.86 -35.02 17.02
N MET A 195 45.99 -36.23 17.50
CA MET A 195 44.89 -37.15 17.76
C MET A 195 44.69 -37.33 19.26
N VAL A 196 43.46 -37.22 19.72
CA VAL A 196 43.09 -37.68 21.06
C VAL A 196 42.43 -39.04 20.97
N THR A 197 42.85 -39.97 21.86
CA THR A 197 42.31 -41.32 21.89
C THR A 197 42.43 -41.92 23.29
N HIS A 198 41.62 -42.90 23.61
CA HIS A 198 41.75 -43.75 24.78
C HIS A 198 42.36 -45.12 24.42
N ASN A 199 42.56 -45.40 23.12
CA ASN A 199 43.13 -46.67 22.64
C ASN A 199 44.66 -46.59 22.55
N ARG A 200 45.35 -47.14 23.55
CA ARG A 200 46.82 -47.16 23.66
C ARG A 200 47.45 -47.93 22.50
N GLN A 201 46.90 -49.07 22.11
CA GLN A 201 47.47 -49.93 21.08
C GLN A 201 47.52 -49.19 19.69
N LEU A 202 46.47 -48.49 19.32
CA LEU A 202 46.47 -47.71 18.08
C LEU A 202 47.44 -46.52 18.16
N ALA A 203 47.61 -45.90 19.34
CA ALA A 203 48.55 -44.80 19.50
C ALA A 203 49.97 -45.27 19.34
N GLU A 204 50.38 -46.44 19.97
CA GLU A 204 51.71 -47.01 19.90
C GLU A 204 52.06 -47.51 18.47
N GLU A 205 51.09 -48.02 17.69
CA GLU A 205 51.36 -48.57 16.38
C GLU A 205 51.49 -47.47 15.29
N TYR A 206 50.76 -46.36 15.44
CA TYR A 206 50.65 -45.38 14.35
C TYR A 206 51.29 -44.02 14.61
N SER A 207 51.45 -43.60 15.91
CA SER A 207 51.93 -42.27 16.24
C SER A 207 53.47 -42.20 16.31
N THR A 208 53.98 -41.01 16.00
CA THR A 208 55.42 -40.72 16.15
C THR A 208 55.79 -40.23 17.57
N ARG A 209 54.77 -39.78 18.33
CA ARG A 209 54.87 -39.25 19.67
C ARG A 209 53.61 -39.50 20.46
N ILE A 210 53.77 -39.91 21.72
CA ILE A 210 52.67 -40.17 22.63
C ILE A 210 52.80 -39.24 23.83
N VAL A 211 51.71 -38.54 24.14
CA VAL A 211 51.58 -37.60 25.26
C VAL A 211 50.44 -38.08 26.17
N GLU A 212 50.76 -38.34 27.46
CA GLU A 212 49.75 -38.80 28.42
C GLU A 212 49.20 -37.64 29.24
N LEU A 213 47.86 -37.52 29.24
CA LEU A 213 47.07 -36.50 29.95
C LEU A 213 46.26 -37.18 31.06
N LYS A 214 46.40 -36.70 32.29
CA LYS A 214 45.56 -37.12 33.41
C LYS A 214 45.22 -35.95 34.29
N ASP A 215 43.91 -35.82 34.58
CA ASP A 215 43.32 -34.74 35.40
C ASP A 215 43.81 -33.33 34.98
N GLY A 216 43.82 -33.09 33.65
CA GLY A 216 44.22 -31.80 33.06
C GLY A 216 45.74 -31.52 33.04
N LYS A 217 46.59 -32.46 33.50
CA LYS A 217 48.06 -32.29 33.58
C LYS A 217 48.79 -33.21 32.63
N LEU A 218 49.93 -32.74 32.12
CA LEU A 218 50.85 -33.54 31.35
C LEU A 218 51.61 -34.55 32.33
N ILE A 219 51.47 -35.84 32.05
CA ILE A 219 52.13 -36.92 32.86
C ILE A 219 53.37 -37.40 32.19
N SER A 220 53.34 -37.73 30.90
CA SER A 220 54.47 -38.23 30.16
C SER A 220 54.45 -37.72 28.70
N ASP A 221 55.66 -37.68 28.13
CA ASP A 221 55.87 -37.28 26.72
C ASP A 221 57.01 -38.18 26.19
N SER A 222 56.70 -39.05 25.21
CA SER A 222 57.62 -40.04 24.68
C SER A 222 58.77 -39.44 23.86
N ASN A 223 58.63 -38.21 23.34
CA ASN A 223 59.65 -37.58 22.49
C ASN A 223 59.66 -36.05 22.65
N PRO A 224 60.03 -35.50 23.82
CA PRO A 224 59.98 -34.08 24.12
C PRO A 224 60.89 -33.22 23.24
N ILE A 225 60.50 -32.00 22.89
CA ILE A 225 61.31 -31.09 22.09
C ILE A 225 62.38 -30.41 22.95
N LYS A 226 63.67 -30.68 22.66
CA LYS A 226 64.87 -30.17 23.42
C LYS A 226 65.43 -28.85 22.85
N LYS A 227 65.18 -28.50 21.54
CA LYS A 227 65.66 -27.27 20.91
C LYS A 227 64.60 -26.73 19.95
N VAL A 228 64.47 -25.41 19.89
CA VAL A 228 63.55 -24.70 18.98
C VAL A 228 64.35 -24.31 17.74
N GLU A 229 64.00 -24.84 16.57
CA GLU A 229 64.43 -24.30 15.31
C GLU A 229 63.46 -23.15 14.98
N LYS A 230 63.95 -21.93 14.71
CA LYS A 230 63.18 -20.78 14.30
C LYS A 230 63.01 -20.83 12.77
N ASP A 231 61.87 -21.25 12.33
CA ASP A 231 61.46 -21.09 10.92
C ASP A 231 60.88 -19.70 10.71
N ALA A 232 61.46 -18.97 9.75
CA ALA A 232 61.12 -17.56 9.46
C ALA A 232 60.03 -17.39 8.39
N GLU A 233 59.03 -18.26 8.34
CA GLU A 233 57.90 -18.03 7.43
C GLU A 233 56.83 -17.11 8.07
N THR A 234 56.54 -16.01 7.37
CA THR A 234 55.51 -15.05 7.80
C THR A 234 54.12 -15.67 7.68
N PHE A 235 53.49 -15.95 8.80
CA PHE A 235 52.12 -16.45 8.89
C PHE A 235 51.13 -15.35 8.47
N SER A 236 50.46 -15.51 7.33
CA SER A 236 49.39 -14.61 6.87
C SER A 236 48.07 -15.35 6.82
N ILE A 237 47.13 -14.98 7.67
CA ILE A 237 45.79 -15.55 7.70
C ILE A 237 44.94 -14.90 6.59
N ARG A 238 44.50 -15.65 5.61
CA ARG A 238 43.57 -15.16 4.56
C ARG A 238 42.22 -14.87 5.20
N LYS A 239 41.63 -13.71 4.87
CA LYS A 239 40.29 -13.32 5.34
C LYS A 239 39.22 -14.20 4.72
N THR A 240 38.37 -14.76 5.55
CA THR A 240 37.20 -15.53 5.12
C THR A 240 35.98 -14.63 4.86
N ALA A 241 35.20 -14.91 3.83
CA ALA A 241 33.93 -14.20 3.56
C ALA A 241 32.98 -15.04 2.70
N MET A 242 31.77 -15.26 3.18
CA MET A 242 30.71 -15.84 2.38
C MET A 242 30.00 -14.74 1.56
N SER A 243 29.80 -14.95 0.24
CA SER A 243 29.00 -14.04 -0.60
C SER A 243 27.50 -14.20 -0.29
N PHE A 244 26.71 -13.14 -0.59
CA PHE A 244 25.25 -13.21 -0.41
C PHE A 244 24.61 -14.24 -1.35
N LEU A 245 25.10 -14.36 -2.59
CA LEU A 245 24.63 -15.37 -3.55
C LEU A 245 24.88 -16.80 -3.05
N THR A 246 26.03 -17.05 -2.39
CA THR A 246 26.31 -18.35 -1.76
C THR A 246 25.33 -18.62 -0.60
N ALA A 247 25.04 -17.61 0.21
CA ALA A 247 24.05 -17.72 1.29
C ALA A 247 22.65 -18.01 0.73
N LEU A 248 22.23 -17.34 -0.35
CA LEU A 248 20.96 -17.61 -1.06
C LEU A 248 20.88 -19.05 -1.57
N LYS A 249 21.95 -19.56 -2.21
CA LYS A 249 21.97 -20.94 -2.71
C LYS A 249 21.86 -21.97 -1.58
N LEU A 250 22.57 -21.76 -0.49
CA LEU A 250 22.47 -22.62 0.71
C LEU A 250 21.06 -22.59 1.30
N SER A 251 20.47 -21.39 1.45
CA SER A 251 19.12 -21.23 1.98
C SER A 251 18.07 -21.85 1.07
N PHE A 252 18.20 -21.69 -0.25
CA PHE A 252 17.30 -22.31 -1.21
C PHE A 252 17.33 -23.85 -1.15
N ASN A 253 18.52 -24.45 -1.04
CA ASN A 253 18.65 -25.91 -0.86
C ASN A 253 17.97 -26.37 0.44
N ASN A 254 18.11 -25.62 1.53
CA ASN A 254 17.45 -25.92 2.79
C ASN A 254 15.92 -25.87 2.66
N ILE A 255 15.38 -24.82 2.01
CA ILE A 255 13.95 -24.66 1.72
C ILE A 255 13.42 -25.88 0.93
N LYS A 256 14.17 -26.33 -0.06
CA LYS A 256 13.80 -27.48 -0.91
C LYS A 256 13.72 -28.79 -0.11
N THR A 257 14.49 -28.94 0.96
CA THR A 257 14.45 -30.14 1.81
C THR A 257 13.27 -30.15 2.77
N LYS A 258 12.77 -28.97 3.19
CA LYS A 258 11.67 -28.80 4.16
C LYS A 258 10.45 -28.11 3.53
N LYS A 259 10.03 -28.56 2.33
CA LYS A 259 8.98 -27.93 1.50
C LYS A 259 7.67 -27.65 2.26
N GLY A 260 7.20 -28.62 3.05
CA GLY A 260 5.91 -28.49 3.76
C GLY A 260 5.92 -27.34 4.77
N ARG A 261 6.98 -27.22 5.59
CA ARG A 261 7.11 -26.12 6.54
C ARG A 261 7.19 -24.78 5.83
N THR A 262 8.03 -24.67 4.80
CA THR A 262 8.21 -23.43 4.06
C THR A 262 6.91 -22.99 3.38
N ALA A 263 6.15 -23.93 2.81
CA ALA A 263 4.84 -23.66 2.22
C ALA A 263 3.84 -23.12 3.26
N LEU A 264 3.77 -23.75 4.45
CA LEU A 264 2.92 -23.28 5.55
C LEU A 264 3.34 -21.90 6.05
N THR A 265 4.64 -21.65 6.18
CA THR A 265 5.16 -20.34 6.58
C THR A 265 4.82 -19.27 5.55
N ALA A 266 5.04 -19.57 4.26
CA ALA A 266 4.71 -18.64 3.18
C ALA A 266 3.20 -18.37 3.09
N PHE A 267 2.37 -19.38 3.28
CA PHE A 267 0.91 -19.23 3.32
C PHE A 267 0.46 -18.37 4.51
N ALA A 268 0.91 -18.68 5.73
CA ALA A 268 0.59 -17.90 6.91
C ALA A 268 1.03 -16.42 6.78
N SER A 269 2.21 -16.19 6.17
CA SER A 269 2.72 -14.85 5.91
C SER A 269 1.95 -14.12 4.81
N SER A 270 1.33 -14.85 3.89
CA SER A 270 0.57 -14.24 2.76
C SER A 270 -0.80 -13.72 3.18
N ILE A 271 -1.38 -14.17 4.31
CA ILE A 271 -2.74 -13.79 4.73
C ILE A 271 -2.90 -12.27 4.85
N GLY A 272 -1.95 -11.59 5.50
CA GLY A 272 -1.99 -10.13 5.61
C GLY A 272 -1.87 -9.43 4.26
N ILE A 273 -1.06 -9.98 3.36
CA ILE A 273 -0.89 -9.44 1.99
C ILE A 273 -2.17 -9.64 1.18
N ILE A 274 -2.84 -10.80 1.30
CA ILE A 274 -4.14 -11.09 0.65
C ILE A 274 -5.18 -10.04 1.06
N GLY A 275 -5.30 -9.80 2.37
CA GLY A 275 -6.28 -8.82 2.90
C GLY A 275 -6.07 -7.42 2.34
N ILE A 276 -4.84 -6.90 2.40
CA ILE A 276 -4.53 -5.56 1.87
C ILE A 276 -4.68 -5.52 0.35
N ALA A 277 -4.27 -6.57 -0.37
CA ALA A 277 -4.40 -6.62 -1.81
C ALA A 277 -5.88 -6.57 -2.26
N LEU A 278 -6.79 -7.24 -1.55
CA LEU A 278 -8.23 -7.17 -1.81
C LEU A 278 -8.79 -5.78 -1.53
N ILE A 279 -8.42 -5.16 -0.40
CA ILE A 279 -8.84 -3.82 -0.03
C ILE A 279 -8.38 -2.80 -1.08
N LEU A 280 -7.09 -2.82 -1.44
CA LEU A 280 -6.56 -1.92 -2.45
C LEU A 280 -7.15 -2.17 -3.84
N SER A 281 -7.50 -3.42 -4.17
CA SER A 281 -8.17 -3.75 -5.43
C SER A 281 -9.57 -3.16 -5.49
N LEU A 282 -10.29 -3.22 -4.39
CA LEU A 282 -11.65 -2.67 -4.27
C LEU A 282 -11.62 -1.15 -4.29
N SER A 283 -10.73 -0.54 -3.49
CA SER A 283 -10.54 0.92 -3.44
C SER A 283 -10.14 1.49 -4.81
N ASN A 284 -9.15 0.89 -5.48
CA ASN A 284 -8.73 1.31 -6.81
C ASN A 284 -9.86 1.16 -7.85
N GLY A 285 -10.64 0.10 -7.73
CA GLY A 285 -11.76 -0.12 -8.64
C GLY A 285 -12.91 0.85 -8.42
N PHE A 286 -13.29 1.13 -7.18
CA PHE A 286 -14.29 2.15 -6.89
C PHE A 286 -13.84 3.54 -7.37
N LYS A 287 -12.56 3.88 -7.19
CA LYS A 287 -12.04 5.14 -7.73
C LYS A 287 -12.22 5.24 -9.25
N ILE A 288 -11.88 4.16 -9.97
CA ILE A 288 -12.08 4.10 -11.42
C ILE A 288 -13.57 4.23 -11.77
N GLU A 289 -14.48 3.59 -11.02
CA GLU A 289 -15.92 3.70 -11.27
C GLU A 289 -16.47 5.11 -10.96
N ILE A 290 -15.96 5.77 -9.91
CA ILE A 290 -16.29 7.19 -9.63
C ILE A 290 -15.79 8.08 -10.78
N ASP A 291 -14.55 7.90 -11.23
CA ASP A 291 -13.98 8.66 -12.35
C ASP A 291 -14.77 8.42 -13.66
N ASN A 292 -15.18 7.17 -13.92
CA ASN A 292 -16.03 6.84 -15.07
C ASN A 292 -17.43 7.47 -14.94
N PHE A 293 -18.02 7.37 -13.75
CA PHE A 293 -19.31 7.99 -13.47
C PHE A 293 -19.28 9.51 -13.68
N GLU A 294 -18.21 10.16 -13.22
CA GLU A 294 -17.98 11.58 -13.45
C GLU A 294 -17.90 11.90 -14.95
N LYS A 295 -17.10 11.14 -15.69
CA LYS A 295 -16.91 11.34 -17.12
C LYS A 295 -18.18 11.06 -17.94
N ASP A 296 -18.87 9.97 -17.64
CA ASP A 296 -19.98 9.50 -18.46
C ASP A 296 -21.30 10.14 -18.06
N SER A 297 -21.53 10.35 -16.75
CA SER A 297 -22.82 10.81 -16.23
C SER A 297 -22.82 12.28 -15.83
N LEU A 298 -21.71 12.82 -15.38
CA LEU A 298 -21.62 14.18 -14.85
C LEU A 298 -20.81 15.14 -15.74
N SER A 299 -20.20 14.66 -16.82
CA SER A 299 -19.41 15.51 -17.73
C SER A 299 -20.21 16.67 -18.32
N GLU A 300 -21.51 16.46 -18.53
CA GLU A 300 -22.44 17.46 -19.05
C GLU A 300 -23.24 18.20 -17.94
N ALA A 301 -22.91 17.91 -16.65
CA ALA A 301 -23.51 18.65 -15.55
C ALA A 301 -23.09 20.13 -15.60
N PRO A 302 -24.02 21.08 -15.37
CA PRO A 302 -23.71 22.49 -15.52
C PRO A 302 -22.73 22.97 -14.43
N ILE A 303 -21.82 23.85 -14.83
CA ILE A 303 -21.10 24.74 -13.93
C ILE A 303 -22.07 25.90 -13.60
N ILE A 304 -22.33 26.10 -12.31
CA ILE A 304 -23.33 27.03 -11.82
C ILE A 304 -22.64 28.25 -11.21
N ILE A 305 -22.92 29.42 -11.74
CA ILE A 305 -22.54 30.72 -11.19
C ILE A 305 -23.80 31.37 -10.70
N SER A 306 -24.01 31.51 -9.41
CA SER A 306 -25.18 32.15 -8.82
C SER A 306 -24.77 33.30 -7.90
N GLN A 307 -25.69 34.24 -7.63
CA GLN A 307 -25.43 35.35 -6.70
C GLN A 307 -24.99 34.89 -5.34
N GLN A 308 -25.54 33.77 -4.83
CA GLN A 308 -24.98 33.08 -3.66
C GLN A 308 -24.34 31.78 -4.09
N SER A 309 -23.06 31.65 -3.77
CA SER A 309 -22.25 30.45 -4.00
C SER A 309 -21.83 29.84 -2.66
N MET A 310 -21.82 28.52 -2.56
CA MET A 310 -21.31 27.84 -1.36
C MET A 310 -19.79 27.78 -1.39
N LYS A 311 -19.17 28.22 -0.29
CA LYS A 311 -17.73 28.08 -0.04
C LYS A 311 -17.47 26.74 0.64
N LEU A 312 -17.14 25.71 -0.14
CA LEU A 312 -16.90 24.35 0.33
C LEU A 312 -15.41 23.98 0.23
N ASP A 313 -14.50 24.97 0.41
CA ASP A 313 -13.07 24.70 0.46
C ASP A 313 -12.67 24.00 1.78
N GLU A 314 -11.58 23.27 1.72
CA GLU A 314 -11.05 22.49 2.85
C GLU A 314 -10.75 23.37 4.07
N GLU A 315 -10.31 24.60 3.86
CA GLU A 315 -10.00 25.55 4.92
C GLU A 315 -11.26 25.97 5.70
N THR A 316 -12.36 26.26 4.99
CA THR A 316 -13.66 26.60 5.58
C THR A 316 -14.24 25.42 6.37
N ILE A 317 -14.15 24.20 5.80
CA ILE A 317 -14.59 22.97 6.49
C ILE A 317 -13.79 22.73 7.76
N LEU A 318 -12.46 22.88 7.72
CA LEU A 318 -11.58 22.73 8.87
C LEU A 318 -11.86 23.79 9.94
N LYS A 319 -12.06 25.05 9.57
CA LYS A 319 -12.43 26.13 10.53
C LYS A 319 -13.73 25.82 11.27
N ILE A 320 -14.73 25.32 10.56
CA ILE A 320 -16.02 24.93 11.16
C ILE A 320 -15.83 23.75 12.13
N GLN A 321 -15.00 22.77 11.76
CA GLN A 321 -14.70 21.62 12.59
C GLN A 321 -13.91 22.01 13.84
N ASP A 322 -12.93 22.91 13.72
CA ASP A 322 -12.12 23.39 14.83
C ASP A 322 -12.94 24.24 15.82
N GLN A 323 -13.86 25.08 15.36
CA GLN A 323 -14.77 25.83 16.21
C GLN A 323 -15.58 24.91 17.16
N HIS A 324 -16.03 23.76 16.65
CA HIS A 324 -16.80 22.80 17.44
C HIS A 324 -15.95 21.93 18.37
N GLN A 325 -14.67 21.74 18.08
CA GLN A 325 -13.77 20.87 18.87
C GLN A 325 -12.97 21.63 19.92
N SER A 326 -12.78 22.94 19.79
CA SER A 326 -11.96 23.72 20.70
C SER A 326 -12.64 24.07 22.03
N ALA A 327 -13.96 23.92 22.16
CA ALA A 327 -14.69 24.20 23.37
C ALA A 327 -14.81 22.94 24.26
N GLU A 328 -14.58 23.11 25.55
CA GLU A 328 -14.80 22.06 26.55
C GLU A 328 -16.27 21.61 26.55
N LYS A 329 -16.53 20.30 26.46
CA LYS A 329 -17.89 19.78 26.56
C LYS A 329 -18.39 19.90 28.00
N TYR A 330 -19.59 20.46 28.20
CA TYR A 330 -20.23 20.66 29.47
C TYR A 330 -19.40 21.52 30.45
N PRO A 331 -18.95 22.75 30.04
CA PRO A 331 -18.15 23.59 30.92
C PRO A 331 -18.95 24.09 32.12
N ASP A 332 -18.35 24.10 33.29
CA ASP A 332 -18.94 24.69 34.53
C ASP A 332 -18.94 26.24 34.54
N SER A 333 -18.57 26.85 33.41
CA SER A 333 -18.50 28.30 33.29
C SER A 333 -19.89 28.93 33.17
N LYS A 334 -20.06 30.11 33.80
CA LYS A 334 -21.27 30.93 33.66
C LYS A 334 -21.22 31.86 32.44
N LYS A 335 -20.54 31.45 31.38
CA LYS A 335 -20.35 32.25 30.15
C LYS A 335 -20.99 31.52 28.97
N VAL A 336 -21.56 32.31 28.05
CA VAL A 336 -22.00 31.83 26.74
C VAL A 336 -20.81 32.02 25.78
N TYR A 337 -20.48 30.98 25.01
CA TYR A 337 -19.50 31.05 23.95
C TYR A 337 -20.24 31.25 22.64
N VAL A 338 -19.86 32.29 21.90
CA VAL A 338 -20.47 32.63 20.62
C VAL A 338 -19.74 31.84 19.53
N LEU A 339 -20.50 31.15 18.68
CA LEU A 339 -20.02 30.51 17.46
C LEU A 339 -20.44 31.37 16.28
N ASP A 340 -19.58 31.46 15.29
CA ASP A 340 -19.97 32.09 14.02
C ASP A 340 -21.03 31.24 13.32
N ASP A 341 -21.97 31.87 12.63
CA ASP A 341 -22.98 31.15 11.87
C ASP A 341 -22.32 30.37 10.72
N VAL A 342 -22.47 29.05 10.75
CA VAL A 342 -21.87 28.15 9.77
C VAL A 342 -22.33 28.48 8.35
N MET A 343 -23.62 28.81 8.18
CA MET A 343 -24.17 29.15 6.88
C MET A 343 -23.62 30.47 6.35
N GLU A 344 -23.44 31.46 7.20
CA GLU A 344 -22.82 32.73 6.82
C GLU A 344 -21.34 32.55 6.44
N SER A 345 -20.61 31.73 7.19
CA SER A 345 -19.19 31.41 6.88
C SER A 345 -19.02 30.60 5.59
N MET A 346 -20.03 29.80 5.23
CA MET A 346 -20.03 28.98 4.01
C MET A 346 -20.59 29.68 2.78
N THR A 347 -21.19 30.87 2.93
CA THR A 347 -21.82 31.58 1.81
C THR A 347 -20.91 32.68 1.28
N HIS A 348 -20.70 32.68 -0.01
CA HIS A 348 -20.04 33.77 -0.75
C HIS A 348 -21.05 34.45 -1.65
N THR A 349 -21.12 35.79 -1.60
CA THR A 349 -22.00 36.57 -2.44
C THR A 349 -21.26 37.07 -3.68
N ASN A 350 -21.62 36.53 -4.84
CA ASN A 350 -21.08 36.95 -6.13
C ASN A 350 -21.76 38.22 -6.61
N VAL A 351 -20.98 39.22 -6.99
CA VAL A 351 -21.47 40.43 -7.66
C VAL A 351 -21.41 40.19 -9.17
N ILE A 352 -22.51 39.67 -9.74
CA ILE A 352 -22.62 39.40 -11.19
C ILE A 352 -22.86 40.70 -11.93
N THR A 353 -21.81 41.19 -12.61
CA THR A 353 -21.87 42.45 -13.38
C THR A 353 -22.13 42.20 -14.89
N LYS A 354 -22.51 43.23 -15.60
CA LYS A 354 -22.64 43.17 -17.06
C LYS A 354 -21.30 42.83 -17.72
N GLU A 355 -20.20 43.33 -17.18
CA GLU A 355 -18.82 43.02 -17.66
C GLU A 355 -18.50 41.54 -17.55
N TYR A 356 -18.89 40.93 -16.41
CA TYR A 356 -18.71 39.50 -16.21
C TYR A 356 -19.56 38.67 -17.18
N ILE A 357 -20.79 39.08 -17.40
CA ILE A 357 -21.66 38.41 -18.41
C ILE A 357 -21.06 38.53 -19.82
N ASP A 358 -20.51 39.70 -20.16
CA ASP A 358 -19.84 39.88 -21.45
C ASP A 358 -18.51 39.11 -21.55
N TYR A 359 -17.86 38.83 -20.41
CA TYR A 359 -16.74 37.91 -20.34
C TYR A 359 -17.18 36.47 -20.60
N ILE A 360 -18.24 35.97 -19.93
CA ILE A 360 -18.79 34.62 -20.15
C ILE A 360 -19.21 34.41 -21.61
N LYS A 361 -19.80 35.40 -22.27
CA LYS A 361 -20.20 35.32 -23.70
C LYS A 361 -19.02 35.08 -24.64
N LYS A 362 -17.78 35.35 -24.22
CA LYS A 362 -16.55 35.11 -24.99
C LYS A 362 -15.96 33.73 -24.79
N ILE A 363 -16.56 32.88 -23.95
CA ILE A 363 -16.14 31.47 -23.80
C ILE A 363 -16.15 30.79 -25.17
N ASP A 364 -15.16 29.92 -25.37
CA ASP A 364 -15.04 29.16 -26.60
C ASP A 364 -16.32 28.32 -26.83
N LYS A 365 -17.03 28.64 -27.88
CA LYS A 365 -18.31 28.00 -28.22
C LYS A 365 -18.15 26.51 -28.58
N GLU A 366 -16.93 26.06 -28.90
CA GLU A 366 -16.69 24.65 -29.20
C GLU A 366 -16.58 23.81 -27.91
N THR A 367 -16.41 24.43 -26.75
CA THR A 367 -16.32 23.73 -25.45
C THR A 367 -17.67 23.63 -24.73
N VAL A 368 -18.70 24.32 -25.22
CA VAL A 368 -19.98 24.50 -24.53
C VAL A 368 -21.14 23.94 -25.36
N SER A 369 -21.94 23.03 -24.79
CA SER A 369 -23.18 22.54 -25.38
C SER A 369 -24.32 23.56 -25.28
N GLY A 370 -24.32 24.36 -24.20
CA GLY A 370 -25.33 25.39 -23.98
C GLY A 370 -25.01 26.29 -22.80
N ILE A 371 -25.61 27.49 -22.79
CA ILE A 371 -25.58 28.40 -21.64
C ILE A 371 -27.01 28.86 -21.34
N SER A 372 -27.34 28.88 -20.05
CA SER A 372 -28.63 29.45 -19.60
C SER A 372 -28.36 30.64 -18.68
N TYR A 373 -28.99 31.76 -18.97
CA TYR A 373 -28.92 33.00 -18.20
C TYR A 373 -30.23 33.21 -17.44
N GLN A 374 -30.29 32.69 -16.22
CA GLN A 374 -31.50 32.78 -15.40
C GLN A 374 -31.66 34.20 -14.84
N LYS A 375 -32.70 34.90 -15.30
CA LYS A 375 -33.10 36.22 -14.80
C LYS A 375 -34.20 36.08 -13.75
N SER A 376 -34.24 37.02 -12.82
CA SER A 376 -35.37 37.18 -11.89
C SER A 376 -36.57 37.81 -12.62
N THR A 377 -37.27 37.04 -13.43
CA THR A 377 -38.41 37.57 -14.21
C THR A 377 -39.72 36.98 -13.71
N GLY A 378 -40.59 37.81 -13.22
CA GLY A 378 -41.95 37.41 -12.80
C GLY A 378 -42.78 37.07 -13.99
N LEU A 379 -43.31 35.87 -14.00
CA LEU A 379 -44.18 35.37 -15.05
C LEU A 379 -45.66 35.46 -14.58
N ASN A 380 -46.36 36.52 -14.92
CA ASN A 380 -47.81 36.65 -14.67
C ASN A 380 -48.57 35.80 -15.67
N ILE A 381 -48.77 34.51 -15.37
CA ILE A 381 -49.41 33.54 -16.27
C ILE A 381 -50.75 33.14 -15.69
N ILE A 382 -51.78 33.15 -16.54
CA ILE A 382 -53.13 32.67 -16.20
C ILE A 382 -53.42 31.43 -17.04
N ASN A 383 -53.91 30.37 -16.38
CA ASN A 383 -54.48 29.20 -17.04
C ASN A 383 -55.98 29.18 -16.95
N GLN A 384 -56.63 28.48 -17.89
CA GLN A 384 -58.00 28.12 -17.82
C GLN A 384 -58.14 26.65 -17.43
N SER A 385 -58.84 26.37 -16.32
CA SER A 385 -59.19 25.05 -15.85
C SER A 385 -60.67 24.75 -15.94
N LYS A 386 -61.14 23.57 -15.56
CA LYS A 386 -62.54 23.23 -15.44
C LYS A 386 -63.27 24.09 -14.40
N ASP A 387 -62.54 24.57 -13.39
CA ASP A 387 -63.06 25.33 -12.26
C ASP A 387 -62.99 26.86 -12.49
N GLY A 388 -62.51 27.30 -13.64
CA GLY A 388 -62.35 28.70 -13.99
C GLY A 388 -60.93 29.12 -14.35
N TYR A 389 -60.64 30.41 -14.21
CA TYR A 389 -59.37 31.02 -14.56
C TYR A 389 -58.48 31.16 -13.27
N ASN A 390 -57.24 30.75 -13.34
CA ASN A 390 -56.34 30.77 -12.18
C ASN A 390 -55.00 31.38 -12.52
N LEU A 391 -54.47 32.20 -11.61
CA LEU A 391 -53.06 32.62 -11.68
C LEU A 391 -52.16 31.42 -11.39
N VAL A 392 -51.21 31.20 -12.26
CA VAL A 392 -50.23 30.12 -12.09
C VAL A 392 -49.22 30.50 -11.02
N ASN A 393 -49.26 29.78 -9.92
CA ASN A 393 -48.22 29.93 -8.89
C ASN A 393 -47.03 29.07 -9.30
N ASN A 394 -45.98 29.69 -9.82
CA ASN A 394 -44.74 29.07 -10.23
C ASN A 394 -43.57 29.34 -9.27
N THR A 395 -43.87 29.87 -8.06
CA THR A 395 -42.83 30.15 -7.06
C THR A 395 -43.11 29.45 -5.72
N ILE A 396 -42.07 28.98 -5.06
CA ILE A 396 -42.09 28.49 -3.68
C ILE A 396 -41.00 29.22 -2.93
N MET A 397 -41.36 29.88 -1.83
CA MET A 397 -40.41 30.67 -1.02
C MET A 397 -39.63 31.72 -1.86
N GLY A 398 -40.25 32.31 -2.86
CA GLY A 398 -39.60 33.30 -3.72
C GLY A 398 -38.77 32.76 -4.87
N MET A 399 -38.57 31.42 -4.95
CA MET A 399 -37.85 30.79 -6.05
C MET A 399 -38.79 30.18 -7.08
N SER A 400 -38.48 30.34 -8.37
CA SER A 400 -39.25 29.71 -9.45
C SER A 400 -39.12 28.18 -9.36
N THR A 401 -40.29 27.50 -9.45
CA THR A 401 -40.37 26.05 -9.62
C THR A 401 -40.24 25.62 -11.08
N TRP A 402 -40.24 26.57 -11.98
CA TRP A 402 -40.04 26.35 -13.41
C TRP A 402 -38.58 26.58 -13.78
N THR A 403 -38.03 25.76 -14.67
CA THR A 403 -36.66 25.83 -15.11
C THR A 403 -36.50 26.49 -16.46
N LEU A 404 -35.44 27.30 -16.63
CA LEU A 404 -35.12 27.88 -17.92
C LEU A 404 -34.41 26.85 -18.79
N LEU A 405 -34.89 26.64 -20.02
CA LEU A 405 -34.27 25.73 -20.96
C LEU A 405 -32.92 26.30 -21.43
N PRO A 406 -31.82 25.51 -21.41
CA PRO A 406 -30.54 25.98 -21.91
C PRO A 406 -30.60 26.34 -23.40
N SER A 407 -30.10 27.52 -23.77
CA SER A 407 -30.01 27.92 -25.17
C SER A 407 -28.84 27.22 -25.86
N LYS A 408 -29.09 26.74 -27.06
CA LYS A 408 -28.07 26.12 -27.91
C LYS A 408 -27.04 27.16 -28.37
N MET A 409 -25.76 26.89 -28.16
CA MET A 409 -24.69 27.85 -28.51
C MET A 409 -24.08 27.61 -29.89
N ASN A 410 -24.23 26.42 -30.42
CA ASN A 410 -23.59 26.04 -31.69
C ASN A 410 -24.61 25.32 -32.61
N ASN A 411 -24.68 25.69 -33.89
CA ASN A 411 -25.58 25.04 -34.88
C ASN A 411 -25.02 23.70 -35.39
N LYS A 412 -23.78 23.32 -35.02
CA LYS A 412 -23.14 22.11 -35.50
C LYS A 412 -23.36 20.90 -34.62
N ASP A 413 -23.55 21.10 -33.32
CA ASP A 413 -23.69 20.02 -32.34
C ASP A 413 -25.14 19.92 -31.84
N SER A 414 -25.52 18.74 -31.36
CA SER A 414 -26.73 18.55 -30.60
C SER A 414 -26.67 19.41 -29.33
N GLY A 415 -27.74 20.18 -29.07
CA GLY A 415 -27.83 20.99 -27.85
C GLY A 415 -28.04 20.15 -26.60
N VAL A 416 -28.02 20.80 -25.44
CA VAL A 416 -28.23 20.14 -24.13
C VAL A 416 -29.50 19.29 -24.10
N VAL A 417 -30.54 19.76 -24.75
CA VAL A 417 -31.85 19.05 -24.77
C VAL A 417 -31.77 17.79 -25.60
N GLU A 418 -31.23 17.87 -26.82
CA GLU A 418 -31.10 16.71 -27.71
C GLU A 418 -30.11 15.66 -27.16
N ASN A 419 -29.11 16.08 -26.40
CA ASN A 419 -28.16 15.17 -25.77
C ASN A 419 -28.78 14.41 -24.61
N ASN A 420 -29.57 15.09 -23.77
CA ASN A 420 -29.99 14.55 -22.48
C ASN A 420 -31.44 14.05 -22.45
N TYR A 421 -32.30 14.47 -23.41
CA TYR A 421 -33.71 14.15 -23.38
C TYR A 421 -34.21 13.50 -24.67
N ASP A 422 -35.20 12.64 -24.53
CA ASP A 422 -36.05 12.15 -25.61
C ASP A 422 -37.25 13.08 -25.75
N ILE A 423 -37.54 13.58 -26.96
CA ILE A 423 -38.75 14.33 -27.25
C ILE A 423 -39.87 13.30 -27.53
N LEU A 424 -40.81 13.18 -26.59
CA LEU A 424 -41.91 12.22 -26.68
C LEU A 424 -43.04 12.70 -27.57
N ALA A 425 -43.30 14.02 -27.59
CA ALA A 425 -44.33 14.65 -28.42
C ALA A 425 -44.01 16.13 -28.62
N GLY A 426 -44.49 16.69 -29.71
CA GLY A 426 -44.28 18.09 -30.08
C GLY A 426 -42.90 18.38 -30.68
N LYS A 427 -42.52 19.66 -30.70
CA LYS A 427 -41.20 20.12 -31.19
C LYS A 427 -40.81 21.39 -30.43
N ILE A 428 -39.57 21.43 -29.98
CA ILE A 428 -39.01 22.60 -29.30
C ILE A 428 -38.52 23.61 -30.34
N ASP A 429 -39.06 24.84 -30.25
CA ASP A 429 -38.56 25.99 -30.98
C ASP A 429 -38.09 27.04 -29.97
N GLU A 430 -36.76 27.17 -29.82
CA GLU A 430 -36.14 28.08 -28.86
C GLU A 430 -36.39 29.58 -29.21
N SER A 431 -36.74 29.87 -30.47
CA SER A 431 -37.04 31.23 -30.94
C SER A 431 -38.45 31.70 -30.61
N GLU A 432 -39.35 30.78 -30.28
CA GLU A 432 -40.74 31.05 -29.94
C GLU A 432 -40.97 30.92 -28.42
N PRO A 433 -41.81 31.83 -27.85
CA PRO A 433 -42.16 31.73 -26.43
C PRO A 433 -43.05 30.51 -26.17
N GLY A 434 -42.60 29.63 -25.29
CA GLY A 434 -43.33 28.40 -25.02
C GLY A 434 -42.88 27.68 -23.76
N LEU A 435 -43.65 26.66 -23.39
CA LEU A 435 -43.43 25.79 -22.25
C LEU A 435 -43.07 24.41 -22.73
N ILE A 436 -42.28 23.71 -21.96
CA ILE A 436 -41.88 22.31 -22.18
C ILE A 436 -42.22 21.51 -20.91
N LEU A 437 -42.92 20.39 -21.06
CA LEU A 437 -43.24 19.51 -19.95
C LEU A 437 -42.15 18.43 -19.83
N GLN A 438 -41.53 18.32 -18.67
CA GLN A 438 -40.48 17.38 -18.38
C GLN A 438 -41.01 16.28 -17.46
N LEU A 439 -41.01 15.03 -17.94
CA LEU A 439 -41.50 13.85 -17.26
C LEU A 439 -40.33 13.03 -16.65
N ASP A 440 -40.63 12.23 -15.64
CA ASP A 440 -39.68 11.25 -15.10
C ASP A 440 -39.48 10.03 -16.04
N SER A 441 -38.63 9.11 -15.66
CA SER A 441 -38.34 7.87 -16.41
C SER A 441 -39.57 6.95 -16.59
N ARG A 442 -40.67 7.19 -15.85
CA ARG A 442 -41.90 6.41 -15.88
C ARG A 442 -43.06 7.19 -16.54
N ASN A 443 -42.79 8.32 -17.17
CA ASN A 443 -43.77 9.26 -17.68
C ASN A 443 -44.71 9.83 -16.60
N GLN A 444 -44.21 10.00 -15.37
CA GLN A 444 -44.98 10.55 -14.26
C GLN A 444 -44.63 12.02 -14.04
N ILE A 445 -45.63 12.77 -13.54
CA ILE A 445 -45.52 14.16 -13.13
C ILE A 445 -46.38 14.42 -11.91
N TYR A 446 -46.01 15.41 -11.10
CA TYR A 446 -46.81 15.79 -9.93
C TYR A 446 -48.16 16.41 -10.34
N SER A 447 -49.22 16.06 -9.60
CA SER A 447 -50.54 16.62 -9.81
C SER A 447 -50.59 18.17 -9.70
N SER A 448 -49.71 18.75 -8.85
CA SER A 448 -49.51 20.20 -8.73
C SER A 448 -49.02 20.83 -10.02
N THR A 449 -48.14 20.17 -10.76
CA THR A 449 -47.63 20.65 -12.06
C THR A 449 -48.71 20.60 -13.14
N LEU A 450 -49.53 19.55 -13.18
CA LEU A 450 -50.68 19.49 -14.08
C LEU A 450 -51.67 20.61 -13.79
N LYS A 451 -51.94 20.92 -12.52
CA LYS A 451 -52.80 22.06 -12.13
C LYS A 451 -52.25 23.41 -12.58
N GLN A 452 -50.91 23.58 -12.61
CA GLN A 452 -50.32 24.81 -13.17
C GLN A 452 -50.63 24.98 -14.67
N LEU A 453 -50.77 23.87 -15.39
CA LEU A 453 -51.24 23.89 -16.80
C LEU A 453 -52.78 24.02 -16.93
N GLY A 454 -53.54 24.00 -15.82
CA GLY A 454 -54.98 23.99 -15.83
C GLY A 454 -55.57 22.62 -16.20
N LEU A 455 -54.83 21.55 -15.99
CA LEU A 455 -55.22 20.18 -16.25
C LEU A 455 -55.41 19.41 -14.93
N SER A 456 -56.26 18.39 -14.96
CA SER A 456 -56.51 17.52 -13.81
C SER A 456 -56.93 16.13 -14.29
N GLY A 457 -56.56 15.10 -13.54
CA GLY A 457 -56.87 13.69 -13.83
C GLY A 457 -55.78 12.78 -13.35
N GLU A 458 -56.04 11.49 -13.29
CA GLU A 458 -55.04 10.45 -13.01
C GLU A 458 -54.21 10.11 -14.26
N GLU A 459 -54.80 10.25 -15.43
CA GLU A 459 -54.19 10.10 -16.75
C GLU A 459 -54.57 11.26 -17.64
N VAL A 460 -53.61 11.85 -18.36
CA VAL A 460 -53.80 12.96 -19.29
C VAL A 460 -53.05 12.64 -20.58
N SER A 461 -53.71 12.80 -21.73
CA SER A 461 -53.08 12.52 -23.01
C SER A 461 -52.04 13.59 -23.39
N PHE A 462 -51.05 13.23 -24.18
CA PHE A 462 -50.04 14.18 -24.67
C PHE A 462 -50.70 15.27 -25.56
N ASP A 463 -51.72 14.91 -26.31
CA ASP A 463 -52.45 15.87 -27.16
C ASP A 463 -53.18 16.94 -26.32
N ASP A 464 -53.78 16.54 -25.18
CA ASP A 464 -54.43 17.50 -24.28
C ASP A 464 -53.43 18.49 -23.66
N ILE A 465 -52.20 18.01 -23.41
CA ILE A 465 -51.14 18.85 -22.88
C ILE A 465 -50.62 19.83 -23.93
N LEU A 466 -50.33 19.36 -25.15
CA LEU A 466 -49.79 20.18 -26.24
C LEU A 466 -50.79 21.23 -26.73
N ASN A 467 -52.08 20.93 -26.70
CA ASN A 467 -53.13 21.85 -27.09
C ASN A 467 -53.52 22.86 -26.00
N LYS A 468 -52.93 22.75 -24.82
CA LYS A 468 -53.26 23.65 -23.72
C LYS A 468 -52.68 25.04 -23.92
N GLU A 469 -53.55 26.04 -23.88
CA GLU A 469 -53.22 27.45 -23.99
C GLU A 469 -53.16 28.10 -22.61
N LEU A 470 -52.14 28.90 -22.37
CA LEU A 470 -51.98 29.77 -21.20
C LEU A 470 -51.81 31.21 -21.71
N LYS A 471 -52.03 32.17 -20.83
CA LYS A 471 -51.92 33.61 -21.20
C LYS A 471 -50.82 34.23 -20.28
N VAL A 472 -49.85 34.89 -20.89
CA VAL A 472 -48.94 35.82 -20.24
C VAL A 472 -49.59 37.18 -20.16
N ILE A 473 -49.68 37.74 -18.98
CA ILE A 473 -50.39 39.02 -18.73
C ILE A 473 -49.35 40.14 -18.53
N PRO A 474 -49.32 41.13 -19.41
CA PRO A 474 -48.46 42.32 -19.25
C PRO A 474 -48.81 43.13 -17.98
N ASN A 475 -47.77 43.73 -17.38
CA ASN A 475 -47.90 44.44 -16.12
C ASN A 475 -48.95 45.57 -16.15
N ASP A 476 -49.05 46.31 -17.25
CA ASP A 476 -49.95 47.41 -17.36
C ASP A 476 -51.41 47.02 -17.31
N ILE A 477 -51.75 45.76 -17.47
CA ILE A 477 -53.13 45.24 -17.27
C ILE A 477 -53.23 44.37 -16.02
N TYR A 478 -52.12 43.83 -15.58
CA TYR A 478 -52.06 42.98 -14.36
C TYR A 478 -52.08 43.80 -13.08
N TYR A 479 -51.34 44.95 -13.03
CA TYR A 479 -51.35 45.85 -11.88
C TYR A 479 -52.22 47.06 -12.07
N ASN A 480 -53.19 47.27 -11.17
CA ASN A 480 -53.98 48.48 -11.10
C ASN A 480 -53.23 49.51 -10.23
N GLN A 481 -52.96 50.69 -10.81
CA GLN A 481 -52.32 51.77 -10.08
C GLN A 481 -53.33 52.59 -9.27
N HIS A 482 -53.11 52.67 -7.96
CA HIS A 482 -53.93 53.50 -7.06
C HIS A 482 -52.98 54.47 -6.30
N GLY A 483 -52.72 55.64 -6.87
CA GLY A 483 -51.72 56.59 -6.34
C GLY A 483 -50.31 56.01 -6.44
N GLU A 484 -49.66 55.81 -5.28
CA GLU A 484 -48.32 55.20 -5.20
C GLU A 484 -48.35 53.67 -5.05
N TYR A 485 -49.50 53.05 -5.04
CA TYR A 485 -49.70 51.62 -4.87
C TYR A 485 -50.01 50.94 -6.18
N PHE A 486 -49.42 49.73 -6.33
CA PHE A 486 -49.72 48.83 -7.44
C PHE A 486 -50.34 47.55 -6.87
N ILE A 487 -51.60 47.30 -7.19
CA ILE A 487 -52.39 46.18 -6.67
C ILE A 487 -52.67 45.21 -7.81
N PRO A 488 -52.31 43.89 -7.66
CA PRO A 488 -52.64 42.89 -8.67
C PRO A 488 -54.15 42.85 -8.92
N ASN A 489 -54.55 42.78 -10.19
CA ASN A 489 -55.90 42.55 -10.59
C ASN A 489 -56.26 41.07 -10.38
N THR A 490 -57.33 40.77 -9.69
CA THR A 490 -57.83 39.44 -9.39
C THR A 490 -58.96 38.93 -10.27
N ASP A 491 -59.42 39.77 -11.21
CA ASP A 491 -60.37 39.33 -12.23
C ASP A 491 -59.61 38.58 -13.35
N TYR A 492 -59.28 37.32 -13.07
CA TYR A 492 -58.46 36.50 -13.96
C TYR A 492 -59.18 36.16 -15.28
N GLU A 493 -60.50 36.14 -15.30
CA GLU A 493 -61.29 35.93 -16.52
C GLU A 493 -61.14 37.10 -17.48
N SER A 494 -61.31 38.31 -16.98
CA SER A 494 -61.14 39.53 -17.77
C SER A 494 -59.70 39.66 -18.27
N LEU A 495 -58.70 39.35 -17.42
CA LEU A 495 -57.29 39.37 -17.82
C LEU A 495 -57.01 38.33 -18.91
N TYR A 496 -57.49 37.11 -18.78
CA TYR A 496 -57.28 36.05 -19.76
C TYR A 496 -57.81 36.37 -21.13
N ASN A 497 -58.99 36.98 -21.17
CA ASN A 497 -59.66 37.35 -22.39
C ASN A 497 -59.25 38.73 -22.93
N ASN A 498 -58.33 39.44 -22.32
CA ASN A 498 -57.86 40.74 -22.76
C ASN A 498 -57.02 40.63 -24.03
N GLU A 499 -57.28 41.55 -25.00
CA GLU A 499 -56.59 41.60 -26.30
C GLU A 499 -55.04 41.74 -26.16
N LYS A 500 -54.54 42.34 -25.05
CA LYS A 500 -53.13 42.52 -24.79
C LYS A 500 -52.50 41.27 -24.18
N SER A 501 -53.24 40.27 -23.71
CA SER A 501 -52.81 39.05 -23.18
C SER A 501 -52.25 38.11 -24.24
N ILE A 502 -51.02 37.56 -23.99
CA ILE A 502 -50.28 36.86 -25.03
C ILE A 502 -50.42 35.36 -24.81
N THR A 503 -50.84 34.66 -25.87
CA THR A 503 -51.00 33.20 -25.82
C THR A 503 -49.66 32.50 -25.89
N ILE A 504 -49.46 31.57 -24.99
CA ILE A 504 -48.34 30.60 -25.00
C ILE A 504 -48.90 29.18 -24.92
N LYS A 505 -48.14 28.21 -25.42
CA LYS A 505 -48.53 26.80 -25.43
C LYS A 505 -47.38 25.93 -24.88
N VAL A 506 -47.71 24.70 -24.52
CA VAL A 506 -46.73 23.64 -24.32
C VAL A 506 -46.23 23.19 -25.69
N GLN A 507 -44.98 23.44 -26.02
CA GLN A 507 -44.38 23.13 -27.32
C GLN A 507 -44.01 21.65 -27.44
N ALA A 508 -43.50 21.06 -26.36
CA ALA A 508 -43.02 19.69 -26.35
C ALA A 508 -43.15 19.03 -24.97
N ILE A 509 -43.19 17.72 -25.01
CA ILE A 509 -43.08 16.85 -23.84
C ILE A 509 -41.78 16.07 -23.97
N ILE A 510 -40.93 16.14 -22.94
CA ILE A 510 -39.62 15.53 -22.94
C ILE A 510 -39.47 14.59 -21.74
N ARG A 511 -38.57 13.62 -21.88
CA ARG A 511 -38.16 12.69 -20.82
C ARG A 511 -36.66 12.49 -20.89
N GLY A 512 -36.00 12.41 -19.74
CA GLY A 512 -34.58 12.12 -19.66
C GLY A 512 -34.20 10.78 -20.33
N LYS A 513 -33.12 10.76 -21.09
CA LYS A 513 -32.57 9.52 -21.66
C LYS A 513 -32.12 8.60 -20.54
N LYS A 514 -32.20 7.27 -20.75
CA LYS A 514 -31.84 6.25 -19.76
C LYS A 514 -30.42 6.40 -19.27
N GLU A 515 -29.49 6.72 -20.16
CA GLU A 515 -28.07 6.89 -19.84
C GLU A 515 -27.76 8.18 -19.06
N LYS A 516 -28.74 9.12 -19.02
CA LYS A 516 -28.61 10.45 -18.41
C LYS A 516 -29.63 10.68 -17.27
N GLU A 517 -30.19 9.61 -16.69
CA GLU A 517 -31.26 9.67 -15.68
C GLU A 517 -30.90 10.56 -14.48
N ILE A 518 -29.61 10.57 -14.07
CA ILE A 518 -29.16 11.37 -12.93
C ILE A 518 -29.18 12.86 -13.20
N LEU A 519 -28.80 13.29 -14.40
CA LEU A 519 -28.83 14.70 -14.82
C LEU A 519 -30.24 15.22 -15.13
N THR A 520 -31.12 14.29 -15.44
CA THR A 520 -32.49 14.59 -15.94
C THR A 520 -33.57 14.16 -14.95
N SER A 521 -33.23 13.93 -13.69
CA SER A 521 -34.16 13.47 -12.65
C SER A 521 -35.20 14.49 -12.23
N THR A 522 -35.05 15.77 -12.60
CA THR A 522 -36.02 16.82 -12.29
C THR A 522 -37.24 16.74 -13.22
N THR A 523 -38.43 16.76 -12.63
CA THR A 523 -39.68 16.79 -13.34
C THR A 523 -40.35 18.15 -13.14
N GLY A 524 -41.07 18.64 -14.14
CA GLY A 524 -41.75 19.94 -14.00
C GLY A 524 -41.98 20.62 -15.33
N ILE A 525 -42.08 21.94 -15.29
CA ILE A 525 -42.25 22.79 -16.47
C ILE A 525 -40.94 23.54 -16.72
N ALA A 526 -40.42 23.42 -17.92
CA ALA A 526 -39.37 24.28 -18.43
C ALA A 526 -39.93 25.30 -19.40
N TYR A 527 -39.21 26.39 -19.63
CA TYR A 527 -39.63 27.45 -20.54
C TYR A 527 -38.45 27.94 -21.37
N THR A 528 -38.77 28.52 -22.56
CA THR A 528 -37.76 29.03 -23.49
C THR A 528 -37.28 30.43 -23.11
N ASN A 529 -36.03 30.78 -23.49
CA ASN A 529 -35.52 32.16 -23.34
C ASN A 529 -36.41 33.17 -24.07
N ALA A 530 -37.02 32.82 -25.21
CA ALA A 530 -37.96 33.65 -25.93
C ALA A 530 -39.14 34.09 -25.07
N LEU A 531 -39.59 33.26 -24.10
CA LEU A 531 -40.65 33.65 -23.15
C LEU A 531 -40.16 34.76 -22.21
N VAL A 532 -38.93 34.68 -21.70
CA VAL A 532 -38.34 35.72 -20.85
C VAL A 532 -38.21 37.04 -21.64
N ASP A 533 -37.67 36.96 -22.84
CA ASP A 533 -37.51 38.13 -23.72
C ASP A 533 -38.84 38.76 -24.07
N LEU A 534 -39.87 37.96 -24.28
CA LEU A 534 -41.24 38.44 -24.49
C LEU A 534 -41.75 39.23 -23.29
N VAL A 535 -41.59 38.70 -22.06
CA VAL A 535 -42.02 39.37 -20.82
C VAL A 535 -41.27 40.68 -20.63
N ILE A 536 -39.96 40.70 -20.80
CA ILE A 536 -39.15 41.91 -20.68
C ILE A 536 -39.55 42.93 -21.72
N LYS A 537 -39.71 42.54 -22.97
CA LYS A 537 -40.14 43.43 -24.08
C LYS A 537 -41.43 44.12 -23.76
N ASN A 538 -42.41 43.45 -23.16
CA ASN A 538 -43.72 44.00 -22.87
C ASN A 538 -43.80 44.78 -21.55
N ASN A 539 -42.87 44.52 -20.60
CA ASN A 539 -42.95 45.09 -19.24
C ASN A 539 -41.90 46.15 -18.91
N LYS A 540 -40.76 46.22 -19.63
CA LYS A 540 -39.63 47.12 -19.30
C LYS A 540 -40.05 48.62 -19.22
N ASP A 541 -41.03 49.02 -19.98
CA ASP A 541 -41.52 50.38 -20.02
C ASP A 541 -42.85 50.56 -19.26
N SER A 542 -43.32 49.54 -18.54
CA SER A 542 -44.57 49.55 -17.79
C SER A 542 -44.55 50.58 -16.64
N ALA A 543 -45.77 51.03 -16.25
CA ALA A 543 -45.91 52.02 -15.19
C ALA A 543 -45.28 51.60 -13.86
N ILE A 544 -45.39 50.33 -13.48
CA ILE A 544 -44.82 49.81 -12.25
C ILE A 544 -43.30 49.77 -12.29
N VAL A 545 -42.67 49.40 -13.41
CA VAL A 545 -41.21 49.40 -13.59
C VAL A 545 -40.67 50.83 -13.48
N LYS A 546 -41.28 51.78 -14.16
CA LYS A 546 -40.90 53.20 -14.06
C LYS A 546 -41.01 53.73 -12.62
N ALA A 547 -42.11 53.39 -11.94
CA ALA A 547 -42.32 53.81 -10.56
C ALA A 547 -41.27 53.17 -9.59
N GLN A 548 -40.86 51.91 -9.84
CA GLN A 548 -39.82 51.24 -9.01
C GLN A 548 -38.45 51.84 -9.22
N GLN A 549 -38.10 52.27 -10.44
CA GLN A 549 -36.78 52.87 -10.72
C GLN A 549 -36.47 54.07 -9.81
N ASP A 550 -37.53 54.86 -9.50
CA ASP A 550 -37.41 56.08 -8.69
C ASP A 550 -37.54 55.84 -7.16
N LYS A 551 -37.71 54.58 -6.69
CA LYS A 551 -37.89 54.25 -5.29
C LYS A 551 -36.70 53.49 -4.72
N ASP A 552 -36.41 53.72 -3.42
CA ASP A 552 -35.39 53.03 -2.66
C ASP A 552 -35.96 51.92 -1.76
N TYR A 553 -37.12 51.45 -2.09
CA TYR A 553 -37.82 50.35 -1.44
C TYR A 553 -38.61 49.54 -2.47
N ASN A 554 -38.90 48.28 -2.13
CA ASN A 554 -39.72 47.43 -2.97
C ASN A 554 -41.16 47.97 -3.05
N ILE A 555 -41.61 48.35 -4.28
CA ILE A 555 -42.90 48.98 -4.50
C ILE A 555 -44.10 48.07 -4.17
N LEU A 556 -43.92 46.74 -4.22
CA LEU A 556 -44.97 45.78 -3.93
C LEU A 556 -45.10 45.51 -2.42
N THR A 557 -44.01 45.35 -1.68
CA THR A 557 -44.00 44.99 -0.24
C THR A 557 -43.85 46.20 0.66
N LYS A 558 -43.34 47.34 0.16
CA LYS A 558 -42.93 48.54 0.90
C LYS A 558 -41.77 48.37 1.84
N GLU A 559 -41.06 47.26 1.73
CA GLU A 559 -39.84 46.99 2.52
C GLU A 559 -38.62 47.69 1.90
N PRO A 560 -37.72 48.21 2.72
CA PRO A 560 -36.41 48.68 2.21
C PRO A 560 -35.69 47.59 1.48
N PHE A 561 -34.85 47.96 0.52
CA PHE A 561 -33.98 46.98 -0.11
C PHE A 561 -32.94 46.48 0.86
N ASP A 562 -32.61 45.21 0.72
CA ASP A 562 -31.58 44.52 1.49
C ASP A 562 -30.57 43.91 0.53
N GLU A 563 -29.36 44.47 0.48
CA GLU A 563 -28.31 44.01 -0.42
C GLU A 563 -27.79 42.61 -0.10
N THR A 564 -28.07 42.07 1.09
CA THR A 564 -27.76 40.71 1.47
C THR A 564 -28.85 39.71 1.06
N SER A 565 -30.00 40.20 0.69
CA SER A 565 -31.14 39.38 0.23
C SER A 565 -31.02 39.04 -1.27
N ILE A 566 -31.26 37.76 -1.62
CA ILE A 566 -31.30 37.31 -3.01
C ILE A 566 -32.54 37.88 -3.73
N THR A 567 -33.62 38.10 -3.01
CA THR A 567 -34.95 38.38 -3.59
C THR A 567 -35.39 39.84 -3.44
N ASN A 568 -34.75 40.62 -2.57
CA ASN A 568 -35.16 42.02 -2.27
C ASN A 568 -34.04 43.06 -2.48
N THR A 569 -33.14 42.84 -3.46
CA THR A 569 -32.32 43.94 -3.98
C THR A 569 -33.08 44.76 -4.99
N LYS A 570 -32.71 46.03 -5.19
CA LYS A 570 -33.35 46.90 -6.21
C LYS A 570 -33.33 46.26 -7.60
N GLU A 571 -32.21 45.64 -7.95
CA GLU A 571 -31.99 45.01 -9.25
C GLU A 571 -32.83 43.74 -9.44
N THR A 572 -32.92 42.91 -8.40
CA THR A 572 -33.75 41.70 -8.43
C THR A 572 -35.24 42.04 -8.53
N VAL A 573 -35.70 43.05 -7.80
CA VAL A 573 -37.08 43.52 -7.84
C VAL A 573 -37.44 44.15 -9.21
N LEU A 574 -36.54 44.97 -9.76
CA LEU A 574 -36.72 45.51 -11.11
C LEU A 574 -36.76 44.39 -12.15
N GLY A 575 -35.86 43.39 -12.05
CA GLY A 575 -35.88 42.21 -12.91
C GLY A 575 -37.21 41.45 -12.80
N TYR A 576 -37.69 41.21 -11.55
CA TYR A 576 -38.96 40.54 -11.29
C TYR A 576 -40.13 41.29 -11.95
N LEU A 577 -40.12 42.60 -11.93
CA LEU A 577 -41.13 43.44 -12.60
C LEU A 577 -40.94 43.47 -14.11
N GLY A 578 -39.96 42.79 -14.68
CA GLY A 578 -39.72 42.70 -16.12
C GLY A 578 -38.88 43.84 -16.71
N ALA A 579 -38.09 44.56 -15.88
CA ALA A 579 -37.04 45.42 -16.39
C ALA A 579 -35.87 44.59 -16.95
N GLU A 580 -35.06 45.22 -17.77
CA GLU A 580 -33.80 44.61 -18.20
C GLU A 580 -32.84 44.53 -17.02
N SER A 581 -32.39 43.31 -16.65
CA SER A 581 -31.54 43.06 -15.50
C SER A 581 -30.44 42.08 -15.86
N VAL A 582 -29.34 42.06 -15.04
CA VAL A 582 -28.36 41.01 -15.13
C VAL A 582 -28.95 39.68 -14.63
N PRO A 583 -28.44 38.54 -15.10
CA PRO A 583 -28.87 37.25 -14.60
C PRO A 583 -28.55 37.08 -13.13
N ILE A 584 -29.42 36.40 -12.37
CA ILE A 584 -29.17 35.99 -10.97
C ILE A 584 -28.35 34.69 -10.90
N ALA A 585 -28.37 33.91 -11.97
CA ALA A 585 -27.52 32.72 -12.13
C ALA A 585 -27.19 32.45 -13.60
N VAL A 586 -26.06 31.85 -13.83
CA VAL A 586 -25.61 31.37 -15.13
C VAL A 586 -25.27 29.90 -15.04
N TYR A 587 -25.84 29.11 -15.91
CA TYR A 587 -25.56 27.66 -16.02
C TYR A 587 -24.81 27.43 -17.33
N ILE A 588 -23.58 26.93 -17.23
CA ILE A 588 -22.72 26.62 -18.38
C ILE A 588 -22.65 25.11 -18.51
N TYR A 589 -23.09 24.56 -19.62
CA TYR A 589 -23.11 23.12 -19.90
C TYR A 589 -21.91 22.76 -20.78
N PRO A 590 -20.88 22.07 -20.23
CA PRO A 590 -19.77 21.56 -21.03
C PRO A 590 -20.25 20.53 -22.06
N ASN A 591 -19.47 20.31 -23.12
CA ASN A 591 -19.75 19.23 -24.07
C ASN A 591 -18.92 17.97 -23.82
N SER A 592 -17.91 18.04 -22.94
CA SER A 592 -17.08 16.92 -22.49
C SER A 592 -16.38 17.24 -21.18
N PHE A 593 -15.74 16.24 -20.56
CA PHE A 593 -14.94 16.41 -19.35
C PHE A 593 -13.74 17.34 -19.56
N GLU A 594 -13.03 17.19 -20.68
CA GLU A 594 -11.88 18.05 -21.02
C GLU A 594 -12.31 19.50 -21.26
N SER A 595 -13.48 19.70 -21.84
CA SER A 595 -14.06 21.02 -22.04
C SER A 595 -14.44 21.70 -20.74
N LYS A 596 -14.93 20.93 -19.76
CA LYS A 596 -15.23 21.39 -18.42
C LYS A 596 -14.00 21.99 -17.73
N ASP A 597 -12.85 21.27 -17.76
CA ASP A 597 -11.58 21.77 -17.21
C ASP A 597 -11.11 23.06 -17.91
N SER A 598 -11.34 23.15 -19.21
CA SER A 598 -11.03 24.35 -19.98
C SER A 598 -11.92 25.54 -19.58
N ILE A 599 -13.21 25.29 -19.33
CA ILE A 599 -14.17 26.31 -18.88
C ILE A 599 -13.84 26.78 -17.47
N THR A 600 -13.58 25.88 -16.52
CA THR A 600 -13.22 26.24 -15.13
C THR A 600 -11.93 27.06 -15.11
N THR A 601 -10.90 26.63 -15.85
CA THR A 601 -9.65 27.42 -16.02
C THR A 601 -9.92 28.81 -16.58
N TYR A 602 -10.85 28.94 -17.54
CA TYR A 602 -11.25 30.24 -18.08
C TYR A 602 -11.95 31.12 -17.04
N LEU A 603 -12.83 30.56 -16.22
CA LEU A 603 -13.53 31.25 -15.15
C LEU A 603 -12.57 31.70 -14.05
N ASP A 604 -11.63 30.83 -13.65
CA ASP A 604 -10.61 31.14 -12.63
C ASP A 604 -9.71 32.32 -13.06
N LYS A 605 -9.40 32.39 -14.35
CA LYS A 605 -8.61 33.49 -14.90
C LYS A 605 -9.27 34.88 -14.71
N TYR A 606 -10.58 34.95 -14.60
CA TYR A 606 -11.28 36.19 -14.30
C TYR A 606 -11.02 36.69 -12.88
N ASN A 607 -10.72 35.78 -11.97
CA ASN A 607 -10.43 36.07 -10.56
C ASN A 607 -8.95 36.38 -10.29
N GLU A 608 -8.06 36.19 -11.28
CA GLU A 608 -6.63 36.48 -11.11
C GLU A 608 -6.41 37.94 -10.71
N GLY A 609 -5.82 38.17 -9.53
CA GLY A 609 -5.49 39.49 -9.01
C GLY A 609 -6.62 40.23 -8.31
N LYS A 610 -7.78 39.59 -8.08
CA LYS A 610 -8.87 40.14 -7.27
C LYS A 610 -8.68 39.81 -5.80
N GLU A 611 -9.31 40.58 -4.92
CA GLU A 611 -9.43 40.26 -3.52
C GLU A 611 -10.50 39.16 -3.34
N GLU A 612 -10.38 38.31 -2.31
CA GLU A 612 -11.27 37.18 -2.07
C GLU A 612 -12.77 37.54 -2.05
N GLN A 613 -13.10 38.71 -1.55
CA GLN A 613 -14.48 39.22 -1.51
C GLN A 613 -15.04 39.62 -2.88
N ASP A 614 -14.16 39.93 -3.85
CA ASP A 614 -14.52 40.39 -5.20
C ASP A 614 -14.43 39.25 -6.24
N GLU A 615 -14.01 38.06 -5.82
CA GLU A 615 -13.99 36.88 -6.66
C GLU A 615 -15.40 36.45 -7.02
N ILE A 616 -15.58 35.95 -8.23
CA ILE A 616 -16.82 35.29 -8.65
C ILE A 616 -16.60 33.79 -8.55
N ARG A 617 -17.29 33.17 -7.63
CA ARG A 617 -17.20 31.72 -7.36
C ARG A 617 -18.31 30.99 -8.10
N TYR A 618 -17.98 29.81 -8.58
CA TYR A 618 -18.90 28.89 -9.23
C TYR A 618 -18.97 27.57 -8.47
N VAL A 619 -20.05 26.83 -8.69
CA VAL A 619 -20.25 25.48 -8.18
C VAL A 619 -20.13 24.50 -9.34
N ASP A 620 -19.17 23.60 -9.27
CA ASP A 620 -19.08 22.43 -10.13
C ASP A 620 -19.66 21.23 -9.39
N MET A 621 -20.92 20.89 -9.69
CA MET A 621 -21.62 19.79 -9.04
C MET A 621 -20.91 18.44 -9.24
N ALA A 622 -20.31 18.23 -10.42
CA ALA A 622 -19.63 16.98 -10.72
C ALA A 622 -18.38 16.81 -9.88
N SER A 623 -17.51 17.80 -9.86
CA SER A 623 -16.29 17.79 -9.04
C SER A 623 -16.61 17.69 -7.55
N MET A 624 -17.66 18.32 -7.08
CA MET A 624 -18.11 18.24 -5.70
C MET A 624 -18.56 16.82 -5.31
N ILE A 625 -19.35 16.15 -6.15
CA ILE A 625 -19.79 14.76 -5.92
C ILE A 625 -18.57 13.82 -5.94
N SER A 626 -17.67 14.00 -6.90
CA SER A 626 -16.43 13.20 -7.00
C SER A 626 -15.53 13.38 -5.80
N ALA A 627 -15.31 14.61 -5.35
CA ALA A 627 -14.49 14.91 -4.18
C ALA A 627 -15.08 14.29 -2.89
N LEU A 628 -16.37 14.44 -2.66
CA LEU A 628 -17.05 13.84 -1.50
C LEU A 628 -16.99 12.32 -1.54
N SER A 629 -17.25 11.71 -2.69
CA SER A 629 -17.17 10.26 -2.86
C SER A 629 -15.74 9.74 -2.69
N GLY A 630 -14.77 10.44 -3.26
CA GLY A 630 -13.34 10.12 -3.11
C GLY A 630 -12.87 10.17 -1.66
N ASN A 631 -13.19 11.24 -0.93
CA ASN A 631 -12.81 11.40 0.47
C ASN A 631 -13.41 10.30 1.37
N ILE A 632 -14.67 9.93 1.14
CA ILE A 632 -15.31 8.82 1.87
C ILE A 632 -14.60 7.50 1.58
N MET A 633 -14.28 7.23 0.31
CA MET A 633 -13.57 6.02 -0.09
C MET A 633 -12.16 5.97 0.48
N ASP A 634 -11.44 7.08 0.52
CA ASP A 634 -10.10 7.16 1.11
C ASP A 634 -10.16 6.92 2.61
N ALA A 635 -11.12 7.52 3.33
CA ALA A 635 -11.33 7.29 4.75
C ALA A 635 -11.63 5.81 5.07
N ILE A 636 -12.55 5.19 4.33
CA ILE A 636 -12.86 3.76 4.45
C ILE A 636 -11.61 2.91 4.17
N THR A 637 -10.88 3.24 3.12
CA THR A 637 -9.65 2.52 2.72
C THR A 637 -8.59 2.59 3.80
N ILE A 638 -8.35 3.76 4.41
CA ILE A 638 -7.40 3.95 5.52
C ILE A 638 -7.80 3.08 6.72
N VAL A 639 -9.07 3.09 7.12
CA VAL A 639 -9.57 2.27 8.22
C VAL A 639 -9.37 0.77 7.94
N LEU A 640 -9.72 0.31 6.74
CA LEU A 640 -9.55 -1.09 6.36
C LEU A 640 -8.07 -1.50 6.27
N ILE A 641 -7.18 -0.62 5.79
CA ILE A 641 -5.73 -0.85 5.81
C ILE A 641 -5.22 -0.92 7.24
N ALA A 642 -5.69 -0.06 8.15
CA ALA A 642 -5.31 -0.10 9.55
C ALA A 642 -5.67 -1.44 10.19
N PHE A 643 -6.88 -1.97 9.99
CA PHE A 643 -7.28 -3.30 10.46
C PHE A 643 -6.42 -4.42 9.83
N SER A 644 -6.17 -4.36 8.53
CA SER A 644 -5.33 -5.35 7.86
C SER A 644 -3.86 -5.30 8.27
N SER A 645 -3.38 -4.13 8.72
CA SER A 645 -2.03 -3.96 9.26
C SER A 645 -1.79 -4.81 10.51
N ILE A 646 -2.83 -5.06 11.31
CA ILE A 646 -2.77 -5.97 12.46
C ILE A 646 -2.40 -7.39 11.98
N SER A 647 -3.03 -7.87 10.90
CA SER A 647 -2.70 -9.18 10.31
C SER A 647 -1.26 -9.25 9.82
N LEU A 648 -0.69 -8.15 9.29
CA LEU A 648 0.72 -8.09 8.90
C LEU A 648 1.66 -8.19 10.11
N VAL A 649 1.33 -7.51 11.22
CA VAL A 649 2.10 -7.60 12.46
C VAL A 649 2.07 -9.03 13.00
N VAL A 650 0.90 -9.66 13.06
CA VAL A 650 0.75 -11.06 13.49
C VAL A 650 1.55 -11.99 12.58
N SER A 651 1.47 -11.81 11.26
CA SER A 651 2.27 -12.58 10.29
C SER A 651 3.77 -12.40 10.52
N SER A 652 4.25 -11.18 10.80
CA SER A 652 5.66 -10.91 11.10
C SER A 652 6.15 -11.62 12.37
N ILE A 653 5.33 -11.62 13.43
CA ILE A 653 5.61 -12.34 14.68
C ILE A 653 5.67 -13.84 14.41
N MET A 654 4.70 -14.38 13.66
CA MET A 654 4.66 -15.80 13.31
C MET A 654 5.91 -16.23 12.53
N ILE A 655 6.37 -15.42 11.57
CA ILE A 655 7.64 -15.65 10.85
C ILE A 655 8.81 -15.70 11.83
N GLY A 656 8.86 -14.77 12.78
CA GLY A 656 9.88 -14.74 13.82
C GLY A 656 9.91 -16.04 14.63
N ILE A 657 8.75 -16.54 15.07
CA ILE A 657 8.61 -17.77 15.83
C ILE A 657 9.05 -18.99 15.01
N ILE A 658 8.56 -19.11 13.75
CA ILE A 658 8.90 -20.24 12.88
C ILE A 658 10.40 -20.24 12.54
N THR A 659 10.98 -19.06 12.28
CA THR A 659 12.42 -18.92 12.05
C THR A 659 13.22 -19.29 13.30
N TYR A 660 12.76 -18.94 14.50
CA TYR A 660 13.36 -19.32 15.76
C TYR A 660 13.38 -20.84 15.95
N ILE A 661 12.26 -21.51 15.69
CA ILE A 661 12.16 -22.98 15.73
C ILE A 661 13.12 -23.60 14.71
N SER A 662 13.21 -23.04 13.50
CA SER A 662 14.15 -23.49 12.47
C SER A 662 15.61 -23.37 12.92
N VAL A 663 15.95 -22.32 13.67
CA VAL A 663 17.29 -22.14 14.27
C VAL A 663 17.58 -23.23 15.31
N LEU A 664 16.60 -23.54 16.18
CA LEU A 664 16.77 -24.59 17.20
C LEU A 664 17.02 -25.96 16.58
N GLU A 665 16.24 -26.34 15.57
CA GLU A 665 16.41 -27.64 14.88
C GLU A 665 17.75 -27.76 14.13
N ARG A 666 18.32 -26.62 13.72
CA ARG A 666 19.58 -26.58 12.95
C ARG A 666 20.78 -26.19 13.79
N THR A 667 20.66 -26.27 15.12
CA THR A 667 21.75 -25.89 16.04
C THR A 667 23.02 -26.66 15.69
N LYS A 668 22.96 -27.96 15.42
CA LYS A 668 24.10 -28.82 15.04
C LYS A 668 24.74 -28.37 13.70
N GLU A 669 23.95 -28.03 12.69
CA GLU A 669 24.46 -27.52 11.41
C GLU A 669 25.19 -26.17 11.59
N ILE A 670 24.61 -25.28 12.43
CA ILE A 670 25.27 -24.01 12.81
C ILE A 670 26.61 -24.28 13.50
N GLY A 671 26.65 -25.25 14.42
CA GLY A 671 27.87 -25.69 15.10
C GLY A 671 28.93 -26.15 14.11
N ILE A 672 28.58 -26.99 13.15
CA ILE A 672 29.47 -27.48 12.08
C ILE A 672 30.05 -26.32 11.28
N LEU A 673 29.20 -25.41 10.79
CA LEU A 673 29.62 -24.23 10.01
C LEU A 673 30.58 -23.34 10.84
N ARG A 674 30.27 -23.11 12.10
CA ARG A 674 31.13 -22.33 13.02
C ARG A 674 32.48 -23.03 13.29
N ALA A 675 32.46 -24.34 13.45
CA ALA A 675 33.69 -25.14 13.63
C ALA A 675 34.59 -25.11 12.37
N LEU A 676 34.00 -25.06 11.19
CA LEU A 676 34.70 -24.88 9.91
C LEU A 676 35.15 -23.42 9.65
N GLY A 677 34.93 -22.50 10.60
CA GLY A 677 35.39 -21.11 10.53
C GLY A 677 34.40 -20.12 9.95
N ALA A 678 33.09 -20.43 9.86
CA ALA A 678 32.06 -19.46 9.48
C ALA A 678 31.96 -18.34 10.52
N ARG A 679 31.96 -17.09 10.04
CA ARG A 679 31.82 -15.92 10.92
C ARG A 679 30.37 -15.79 11.37
N LYS A 680 30.15 -15.12 12.51
CA LYS A 680 28.79 -14.77 12.99
C LYS A 680 27.95 -14.05 11.91
N LYS A 681 28.61 -13.18 11.13
CA LYS A 681 27.95 -12.47 10.01
C LYS A 681 27.51 -13.41 8.88
N ASP A 682 28.25 -14.48 8.61
CA ASP A 682 27.94 -15.43 7.55
C ASP A 682 26.73 -16.29 7.94
N ILE A 683 26.65 -16.73 9.20
CA ILE A 683 25.47 -17.42 9.74
C ILE A 683 24.23 -16.50 9.65
N LYS A 684 24.35 -15.24 10.09
CA LYS A 684 23.25 -14.26 9.99
C LYS A 684 22.80 -14.06 8.54
N ARG A 685 23.75 -14.02 7.57
CA ARG A 685 23.42 -13.90 6.14
C ARG A 685 22.62 -15.08 5.61
N VAL A 686 22.93 -16.31 6.03
CA VAL A 686 22.19 -17.51 5.60
C VAL A 686 20.75 -17.44 6.07
N PHE A 687 20.47 -17.08 7.34
CA PHE A 687 19.10 -16.96 7.83
C PHE A 687 18.35 -15.76 7.24
N ASN A 688 19.03 -14.62 7.03
CA ASN A 688 18.42 -13.48 6.34
C ASN A 688 18.10 -13.79 4.86
N ALA A 689 18.93 -14.60 4.20
CA ALA A 689 18.65 -15.07 2.85
C ALA A 689 17.43 -16.01 2.81
N GLU A 690 17.25 -16.85 3.84
CA GLU A 690 16.08 -17.71 3.99
C GLU A 690 14.81 -16.89 4.16
N THR A 691 14.81 -15.90 5.07
CA THR A 691 13.65 -15.01 5.26
C THR A 691 13.36 -14.15 4.03
N PHE A 692 14.38 -13.70 3.30
CA PHE A 692 14.23 -12.99 2.03
C PHE A 692 13.49 -13.84 0.98
N ILE A 693 13.92 -15.12 0.82
CA ILE A 693 13.25 -16.05 -0.11
C ILE A 693 11.79 -16.28 0.31
N ILE A 694 11.54 -16.55 1.60
CA ILE A 694 10.19 -16.73 2.13
C ILE A 694 9.33 -15.49 1.87
N GLY A 695 9.88 -14.30 2.06
CA GLY A 695 9.19 -13.03 1.83
C GLY A 695 8.74 -12.84 0.38
N ILE A 696 9.60 -13.17 -0.58
CA ILE A 696 9.25 -13.14 -2.01
C ILE A 696 8.13 -14.14 -2.30
N PHE A 697 8.29 -15.39 -1.85
CA PHE A 697 7.28 -16.43 -2.06
C PHE A 697 5.93 -16.06 -1.42
N SER A 698 5.94 -15.54 -0.20
CA SER A 698 4.72 -15.08 0.50
C SER A 698 4.03 -13.94 -0.23
N GLY A 699 4.82 -12.95 -0.70
CA GLY A 699 4.29 -11.82 -1.46
C GLY A 699 3.66 -12.26 -2.77
N ILE A 700 4.36 -13.08 -3.57
CA ILE A 700 3.85 -13.61 -4.84
C ILE A 700 2.60 -14.48 -4.60
N LEU A 701 2.65 -15.38 -3.60
CA LEU A 701 1.53 -16.25 -3.25
C LEU A 701 0.32 -15.43 -2.80
N GLY A 702 0.55 -14.40 -1.97
CA GLY A 702 -0.50 -13.50 -1.50
C GLY A 702 -1.20 -12.77 -2.65
N ILE A 703 -0.44 -12.22 -3.59
CA ILE A 703 -0.98 -11.56 -4.78
C ILE A 703 -1.71 -12.54 -5.69
N ALA A 704 -1.17 -13.75 -5.90
CA ALA A 704 -1.82 -14.78 -6.71
C ALA A 704 -3.18 -15.20 -6.13
N ILE A 705 -3.24 -15.45 -4.82
CA ILE A 705 -4.48 -15.79 -4.13
C ILE A 705 -5.46 -14.61 -4.15
N ALA A 706 -5.00 -13.40 -3.89
CA ALA A 706 -5.84 -12.20 -3.96
C ALA A 706 -6.47 -12.05 -5.36
N ARG A 707 -5.68 -12.28 -6.42
CA ARG A 707 -6.20 -12.22 -7.80
C ARG A 707 -7.25 -13.28 -8.09
N ILE A 708 -7.13 -14.47 -7.50
CA ILE A 708 -8.16 -15.52 -7.59
C ILE A 708 -9.41 -15.10 -6.82
N LEU A 709 -9.26 -14.51 -5.63
CA LEU A 709 -10.38 -14.07 -4.79
C LEU A 709 -11.10 -12.83 -5.34
N ILE A 710 -10.47 -12.02 -6.16
CA ILE A 710 -11.10 -10.90 -6.88
C ILE A 710 -12.25 -11.39 -7.77
N ILE A 711 -12.13 -12.58 -8.36
CA ILE A 711 -13.18 -13.13 -9.26
C ILE A 711 -14.51 -13.30 -8.52
N PRO A 712 -14.62 -14.11 -7.43
CA PRO A 712 -15.86 -14.21 -6.69
C PRO A 712 -16.30 -12.89 -6.02
N THR A 713 -15.35 -12.02 -5.63
CA THR A 713 -15.67 -10.71 -5.08
C THR A 713 -16.42 -9.86 -6.10
N ASN A 714 -15.97 -9.83 -7.36
CA ASN A 714 -16.66 -9.11 -8.43
C ASN A 714 -18.06 -9.67 -8.69
N ILE A 715 -18.25 -10.99 -8.67
CA ILE A 715 -19.56 -11.62 -8.83
C ILE A 715 -20.51 -11.21 -7.69
N ILE A 716 -20.04 -11.17 -6.46
CA ILE A 716 -20.84 -10.74 -5.29
C ILE A 716 -21.26 -9.27 -5.43
N ILE A 717 -20.31 -8.40 -5.82
CA ILE A 717 -20.56 -6.97 -6.00
C ILE A 717 -21.57 -6.76 -7.16
N GLU A 718 -21.38 -7.43 -8.28
CA GLU A 718 -22.28 -7.34 -9.44
C GLU A 718 -23.72 -7.72 -9.09
N ASN A 719 -23.89 -8.81 -8.32
CA ASN A 719 -25.21 -9.22 -7.85
C ASN A 719 -25.85 -8.24 -6.85
N ALA A 720 -25.05 -7.52 -6.07
CA ALA A 720 -25.52 -6.60 -5.04
C ALA A 720 -25.77 -5.17 -5.56
N SER A 721 -24.95 -4.69 -6.48
CA SER A 721 -24.92 -3.29 -6.91
C SER A 721 -25.10 -3.08 -8.42
N GLN A 722 -25.20 -4.15 -9.20
CA GLN A 722 -25.22 -4.14 -10.68
C GLN A 722 -23.94 -3.53 -11.32
N LEU A 723 -22.89 -3.29 -10.54
CA LEU A 723 -21.61 -2.81 -11.03
C LEU A 723 -20.70 -3.99 -11.34
N SER A 724 -20.28 -4.14 -12.59
CA SER A 724 -19.41 -5.24 -13.02
C SER A 724 -17.92 -4.90 -12.91
N ASN A 725 -17.07 -5.88 -12.55
CA ASN A 725 -15.61 -5.75 -12.53
C ASN A 725 -15.07 -4.59 -11.66
N VAL A 726 -15.68 -4.34 -10.51
CA VAL A 726 -15.30 -3.25 -9.60
C VAL A 726 -13.92 -3.50 -8.98
N ALA A 727 -13.64 -4.70 -8.46
CA ALA A 727 -12.33 -4.97 -7.85
C ALA A 727 -11.25 -5.15 -8.93
N LYS A 728 -10.31 -4.19 -8.98
CA LYS A 728 -9.20 -4.14 -9.95
C LYS A 728 -7.87 -3.91 -9.24
N LEU A 729 -7.00 -4.94 -9.21
CA LEU A 729 -5.67 -4.81 -8.59
C LEU A 729 -4.71 -4.03 -9.52
N ASN A 730 -4.25 -2.88 -9.06
CA ASN A 730 -3.23 -2.11 -9.75
C ASN A 730 -1.86 -2.84 -9.66
N PRO A 731 -1.13 -3.03 -10.78
CA PRO A 731 0.19 -3.67 -10.79
C PRO A 731 1.21 -2.99 -9.86
N ILE A 732 1.14 -1.67 -9.70
CA ILE A 732 2.02 -0.93 -8.79
C ILE A 732 1.77 -1.35 -7.34
N HIS A 733 0.50 -1.48 -6.92
CA HIS A 733 0.13 -1.95 -5.58
C HIS A 733 0.65 -3.38 -5.34
N ALA A 734 0.59 -4.26 -6.34
CA ALA A 734 1.13 -5.62 -6.24
C ALA A 734 2.65 -5.61 -5.97
N ILE A 735 3.42 -4.78 -6.67
CA ILE A 735 4.87 -4.65 -6.47
C ILE A 735 5.18 -4.10 -5.08
N ILE A 736 4.46 -3.06 -4.64
CA ILE A 736 4.61 -2.47 -3.31
C ILE A 736 4.34 -3.54 -2.23
N LEU A 737 3.26 -4.31 -2.35
CA LEU A 737 2.90 -5.35 -1.39
C LEU A 737 3.93 -6.49 -1.32
N ILE A 738 4.51 -6.90 -2.45
CA ILE A 738 5.62 -7.87 -2.46
C ILE A 738 6.83 -7.28 -1.72
N THR A 739 7.16 -6.01 -1.94
CA THR A 739 8.27 -5.33 -1.25
C THR A 739 8.01 -5.23 0.25
N VAL A 740 6.79 -4.90 0.67
CA VAL A 740 6.37 -4.90 2.08
C VAL A 740 6.49 -6.29 2.68
N SER A 741 6.04 -7.35 1.99
CA SER A 741 6.19 -8.73 2.42
C SER A 741 7.65 -9.09 2.70
N VAL A 742 8.54 -8.78 1.77
CA VAL A 742 9.99 -9.05 1.91
C VAL A 742 10.58 -8.27 3.11
N THR A 743 10.22 -7.01 3.25
CA THR A 743 10.73 -6.17 4.34
C THR A 743 10.30 -6.71 5.70
N LEU A 744 9.01 -7.04 5.87
CA LEU A 744 8.47 -7.57 7.12
C LEU A 744 9.03 -8.94 7.46
N THR A 745 9.22 -9.83 6.48
CA THR A 745 9.82 -11.15 6.71
C THR A 745 11.28 -11.05 7.14
N ILE A 746 12.04 -10.11 6.55
CA ILE A 746 13.42 -9.84 6.99
C ILE A 746 13.43 -9.30 8.43
N LEU A 747 12.58 -8.32 8.74
CA LEU A 747 12.49 -7.74 10.09
C LEU A 747 12.12 -8.80 11.13
N GLY A 748 11.13 -9.64 10.88
CA GLY A 748 10.73 -10.74 11.74
C GLY A 748 11.86 -11.77 11.95
N GLY A 749 12.69 -12.00 10.93
CA GLY A 749 13.82 -12.92 10.98
C GLY A 749 15.09 -12.39 11.63
N LEU A 750 15.23 -11.07 11.86
CA LEU A 750 16.47 -10.46 12.37
C LEU A 750 16.89 -10.99 13.76
N ILE A 751 15.91 -11.11 14.68
CA ILE A 751 16.17 -11.60 16.04
C ILE A 751 16.62 -13.06 16.02
N PRO A 752 15.89 -14.02 15.41
CA PRO A 752 16.33 -15.41 15.30
C PRO A 752 17.69 -15.57 14.61
N ALA A 753 17.93 -14.84 13.51
CA ALA A 753 19.20 -14.86 12.80
C ALA A 753 20.37 -14.38 13.69
N SER A 754 20.12 -13.38 14.53
CA SER A 754 21.13 -12.91 15.49
C SER A 754 21.39 -13.95 16.58
N MET A 755 20.35 -14.61 17.08
CA MET A 755 20.48 -15.70 18.07
C MET A 755 21.26 -16.90 17.49
N ALA A 756 20.94 -17.31 16.26
CA ALA A 756 21.68 -18.36 15.55
C ALA A 756 23.17 -18.05 15.45
N SER A 757 23.52 -16.81 15.13
CA SER A 757 24.91 -16.38 14.96
C SER A 757 25.72 -16.37 16.26
N LYS A 758 25.08 -16.30 17.43
CA LYS A 758 25.71 -16.25 18.76
C LYS A 758 25.90 -17.63 19.40
N LYS A 759 25.37 -18.71 18.83
CA LYS A 759 25.51 -20.07 19.36
C LYS A 759 26.97 -20.48 19.47
N ASN A 760 27.31 -21.08 20.62
CA ASN A 760 28.66 -21.61 20.87
C ASN A 760 28.86 -22.88 20.02
N PRO A 761 29.96 -22.97 19.20
CA PRO A 761 30.18 -24.13 18.34
C PRO A 761 30.33 -25.45 19.15
N VAL A 762 30.97 -25.43 20.29
CA VAL A 762 31.20 -26.64 21.14
C VAL A 762 29.86 -27.16 21.68
N GLU A 763 29.03 -26.27 22.23
CA GLU A 763 27.70 -26.64 22.74
C GLU A 763 26.78 -27.11 21.60
N ALA A 764 26.82 -26.43 20.46
CA ALA A 764 26.01 -26.76 19.30
C ALA A 764 26.35 -28.12 18.67
N LEU A 765 27.63 -28.55 18.75
CA LEU A 765 28.06 -29.87 18.26
C LEU A 765 27.70 -31.02 19.22
N ARG A 766 27.49 -30.73 20.51
CA ARG A 766 27.10 -31.69 21.55
C ARG A 766 25.60 -31.92 21.67
N THR A 767 24.79 -31.03 21.10
CA THR A 767 23.32 -31.22 21.05
C THR A 767 23.00 -32.41 20.16
N GLU A 768 22.27 -33.39 20.69
CA GLU A 768 21.78 -34.57 19.97
C GLU A 768 20.69 -34.23 18.97
#